data_aff045ae5ab2a826f0ea362c4993b5de
#
_entry.id   aff045ae5ab2a826f0ea362c4993b5de
#
_cell.length_a   1.000
_cell.length_b   1.000
_cell.length_c   1.000
_cell.angle_alpha   90.00
_cell.angle_beta   90.00
_cell.angle_gamma   90.00
#
_symmetry.space_group_name_H-M   'P 1'
#
loop_
_entity.id
_entity.type
_entity.pdbx_description
1 polymer ?
#
loop_
_entity_poly.entity_id
_entity_poly.type
_entity_poly.pdbx_seq_one_letter_code
_entity_poly.pdbx_strand_id
1 'polypeptide(L)'
;MHINNVDLTNCDKEPIHIPGKIQSHGFMLAVNSQSLTITYISENFIDFLSSSAKSLLGQPVAKFENLAELTTSDFKLEPLLKLGGAQQSFETINPYPLEINGQHYYLIISLSGDDYLLEFEPITIEYDIQNQIGKSISSILSGKNLNSLLENTAKEVRDIIHYDRVMIYKFLEDGHGEVIAEVKNDELESFYGLHYPASDIPKQARDLYKLNYTRIIADVNSVSSSILTFDEEKPLDLTNSVLRAVSPIHIQYLKNMGVDSSFSISLLSHGELWGLVACHNYSPKFIDFKAREAAKLIGKIVSSALEYREEEEQSTQHNNYQEALHALTLGLDKDGDMLKALTTEEHTLNDIVSSTGVAILFEGRVSTNGVVPDTVQLGSLFKWLKETMDDTIYYTHSLPEVYHAAREYKEIASGIIACMISRDMEEIIVWFKPEQITTVNWAGDPNKPAVKSEDGLMNLSPRNSFEIFAQMVEHTAVKWTKVEIANVIKIREQIITAINKKAGEIRLLNERLKRAYEELDTFSYTISHDLRTPLTSIKSYTELVIATNKSLDESGKKMLGRVVAGADKMAFLINEILKLARVGRAEVTFDEIDIVSLVDEISKEVISSLNASHVKISLGTLPVVMGAEPLITQVFTNLISNAVKYSAASENPEVNIEGKIEGDEVIYKISDNGIGIEVDHHDKVYELFKRMNNVKGYEGTGVGLAIVKRIVEKHNARIWFESELKVGTVFYIAFKR
;
A
#
# COMPACT_ATOMS: atom_id res chain seq x y z
N MET A 1 -22.71 -49.36 11.46
CA MET A 1 -21.35 -49.09 11.97
C MET A 1 -21.45 -48.49 13.36
N HIS A 2 -21.09 -49.21 14.39
CA HIS A 2 -21.03 -48.66 15.74
C HIS A 2 -19.82 -47.70 15.80
N ILE A 3 -20.09 -46.39 15.75
CA ILE A 3 -19.06 -45.35 15.93
C ILE A 3 -18.85 -45.17 17.43
N ASN A 4 -18.09 -46.09 18.07
CA ASN A 4 -17.75 -45.99 19.48
C ASN A 4 -16.40 -45.32 19.77
N ASN A 5 -15.74 -44.72 18.78
CA ASN A 5 -14.48 -44.04 18.97
C ASN A 5 -14.42 -42.72 18.19
N VAL A 6 -15.05 -41.68 18.74
CA VAL A 6 -14.81 -40.29 18.30
C VAL A 6 -13.66 -39.78 19.14
N ASP A 7 -12.57 -39.38 18.48
CA ASP A 7 -11.40 -38.76 19.11
C ASP A 7 -11.14 -37.36 18.51
N LEU A 8 -10.14 -36.63 19.02
CA LEU A 8 -9.78 -35.27 18.55
C LEU A 8 -9.44 -35.18 17.06
N THR A 9 -8.96 -36.27 16.48
CA THR A 9 -8.53 -36.28 15.09
C THR A 9 -9.69 -36.51 14.13
N ASN A 10 -10.86 -36.93 14.64
CA ASN A 10 -12.06 -37.26 13.85
C ASN A 10 -13.35 -36.58 14.33
N CYS A 11 -13.28 -35.66 15.29
CA CYS A 11 -14.42 -34.89 15.79
C CYS A 11 -15.19 -34.18 14.65
N ASP A 12 -14.46 -33.68 13.66
CA ASP A 12 -15.04 -33.08 12.43
C ASP A 12 -15.80 -34.11 11.57
N LYS A 13 -15.73 -35.40 11.88
CA LYS A 13 -16.40 -36.50 11.17
C LYS A 13 -17.55 -37.10 11.94
N GLU A 14 -17.83 -36.62 13.16
CA GLU A 14 -19.03 -37.07 13.90
C GLU A 14 -20.28 -36.74 13.07
N PRO A 15 -21.12 -37.72 12.71
CA PRO A 15 -22.31 -37.47 11.90
C PRO A 15 -23.43 -36.88 12.76
N ILE A 16 -23.24 -35.66 13.26
CA ILE A 16 -24.15 -34.95 14.17
C ILE A 16 -25.56 -34.69 13.59
N HIS A 17 -25.76 -34.91 12.30
CA HIS A 17 -27.04 -34.83 11.61
C HIS A 17 -27.83 -36.16 11.68
N ILE A 18 -27.19 -37.27 12.02
CA ILE A 18 -27.83 -38.59 12.17
C ILE A 18 -27.54 -39.22 13.56
N PRO A 19 -27.85 -38.54 14.66
CA PRO A 19 -27.51 -39.02 16.02
C PRO A 19 -28.29 -40.25 16.47
N GLY A 20 -29.32 -40.66 15.74
CA GLY A 20 -30.21 -41.78 16.09
C GLY A 20 -31.07 -41.53 17.33
N LYS A 21 -31.10 -40.32 17.85
CA LYS A 21 -31.80 -39.88 19.06
C LYS A 21 -32.38 -38.50 18.90
N ILE A 22 -33.41 -38.22 19.73
CA ILE A 22 -34.00 -36.88 19.88
C ILE A 22 -33.92 -36.40 21.33
N GLN A 23 -34.09 -35.09 21.52
CA GLN A 23 -34.26 -34.47 22.84
C GLN A 23 -35.61 -34.89 23.46
N SER A 24 -35.69 -34.96 24.79
CA SER A 24 -36.83 -35.49 25.51
C SER A 24 -38.02 -34.54 25.68
N HIS A 25 -37.88 -33.25 25.34
CA HIS A 25 -38.96 -32.27 25.51
C HIS A 25 -40.11 -32.41 24.49
N GLY A 26 -39.96 -33.26 23.49
CA GLY A 26 -40.97 -33.59 22.50
C GLY A 26 -40.87 -35.02 22.03
N PHE A 27 -41.73 -35.46 21.12
CA PHE A 27 -41.66 -36.74 20.47
C PHE A 27 -41.78 -36.62 18.95
N MET A 28 -41.39 -37.67 18.23
CA MET A 28 -41.28 -37.64 16.77
C MET A 28 -41.79 -38.93 16.13
N LEU A 29 -42.41 -38.75 14.96
CA LEU A 29 -42.72 -39.81 14.00
C LEU A 29 -42.04 -39.45 12.65
N ALA A 30 -41.55 -40.45 11.91
CA ALA A 30 -41.28 -40.28 10.50
C ALA A 30 -42.23 -41.14 9.68
N VAL A 31 -42.73 -40.57 8.60
CA VAL A 31 -43.78 -41.18 7.76
C VAL A 31 -43.30 -41.18 6.32
N ASN A 32 -43.25 -42.35 5.67
CA ASN A 32 -42.86 -42.46 4.30
C ASN A 32 -43.79 -41.64 3.39
N SER A 33 -43.23 -40.84 2.51
CA SER A 33 -43.95 -39.84 1.70
C SER A 33 -44.89 -40.48 0.65
N GLN A 34 -44.63 -41.72 0.24
CA GLN A 34 -45.43 -42.41 -0.76
C GLN A 34 -46.50 -43.31 -0.12
N SER A 35 -46.09 -44.17 0.85
CA SER A 35 -46.98 -45.14 1.47
C SER A 35 -47.77 -44.60 2.65
N LEU A 36 -47.37 -43.47 3.19
CA LEU A 36 -47.89 -42.85 4.43
C LEU A 36 -47.87 -43.81 5.63
N THR A 37 -46.88 -44.73 5.66
CA THR A 37 -46.61 -45.63 6.77
C THR A 37 -45.54 -45.05 7.70
N ILE A 38 -45.65 -45.32 8.97
CA ILE A 38 -44.70 -44.86 10.00
C ILE A 38 -43.42 -45.70 9.88
N THR A 39 -42.31 -45.07 9.54
CA THR A 39 -40.99 -45.69 9.32
C THR A 39 -40.10 -45.59 10.55
N TYR A 40 -40.20 -44.48 11.27
CA TYR A 40 -39.43 -44.24 12.51
C TYR A 40 -40.34 -43.63 13.56
N ILE A 41 -40.04 -43.90 14.84
CA ILE A 41 -40.76 -43.33 15.99
C ILE A 41 -39.80 -43.19 17.17
N SER A 42 -39.90 -42.11 17.92
CA SER A 42 -39.11 -41.94 19.14
C SER A 42 -39.61 -42.81 20.28
N GLU A 43 -38.70 -43.40 21.07
CA GLU A 43 -39.02 -44.35 22.15
C GLU A 43 -39.85 -43.69 23.27
N ASN A 44 -39.59 -42.39 23.57
CA ASN A 44 -40.34 -41.62 24.57
C ASN A 44 -41.78 -41.28 24.15
N PHE A 45 -42.24 -41.75 23.01
CA PHE A 45 -43.62 -41.65 22.57
C PHE A 45 -44.59 -42.16 23.64
N ILE A 46 -44.16 -43.18 24.40
CA ILE A 46 -44.97 -43.79 25.48
C ILE A 46 -45.30 -42.80 26.61
N ASP A 47 -44.45 -41.85 26.88
CA ASP A 47 -44.59 -40.83 27.93
C ASP A 47 -45.67 -39.80 27.57
N PHE A 48 -45.98 -39.65 26.29
CA PHE A 48 -46.98 -38.72 25.78
C PHE A 48 -48.31 -39.35 25.46
N LEU A 49 -48.33 -40.62 25.01
CA LEU A 49 -49.51 -41.26 24.48
C LEU A 49 -49.93 -42.60 25.17
N SER A 50 -49.21 -42.97 26.22
CA SER A 50 -49.48 -44.20 27.00
C SER A 50 -49.63 -45.49 26.14
N SER A 51 -48.97 -45.49 24.97
CA SER A 51 -48.96 -46.60 24.00
C SER A 51 -47.57 -46.97 23.59
N SER A 52 -47.31 -48.23 23.24
CA SER A 52 -45.97 -48.68 22.80
C SER A 52 -45.66 -48.16 21.43
N ALA A 53 -44.54 -47.45 21.32
CA ALA A 53 -43.95 -46.94 20.02
C ALA A 53 -43.87 -48.09 18.99
N LYS A 54 -43.41 -49.27 19.38
CA LYS A 54 -43.30 -50.46 18.50
C LYS A 54 -44.60 -50.90 17.85
N SER A 55 -45.79 -50.64 18.48
CA SER A 55 -47.07 -51.02 17.93
C SER A 55 -47.52 -50.17 16.73
N LEU A 56 -46.89 -49.03 16.51
CA LEU A 56 -47.22 -48.13 15.44
C LEU A 56 -46.19 -48.22 14.24
N LEU A 57 -45.04 -48.80 14.44
CA LEU A 57 -44.08 -49.00 13.35
C LEU A 57 -44.69 -49.85 12.23
N GLY A 58 -44.47 -49.39 10.97
CA GLY A 58 -45.04 -50.03 9.78
C GLY A 58 -46.55 -49.85 9.60
N GLN A 59 -47.25 -49.16 10.52
CA GLN A 59 -48.66 -48.88 10.40
C GLN A 59 -48.92 -47.56 9.63
N PRO A 60 -50.14 -47.46 9.00
CA PRO A 60 -50.53 -46.18 8.38
C PRO A 60 -50.59 -45.06 9.42
N VAL A 61 -50.27 -43.83 9.02
CA VAL A 61 -50.31 -42.63 9.89
C VAL A 61 -51.72 -42.40 10.51
N ALA A 62 -52.75 -42.80 9.80
CA ALA A 62 -54.17 -42.80 10.32
C ALA A 62 -54.36 -43.59 11.63
N LYS A 63 -53.51 -44.59 11.89
CA LYS A 63 -53.59 -45.31 13.16
C LYS A 63 -53.08 -44.47 14.32
N PHE A 64 -52.09 -43.66 14.10
CA PHE A 64 -51.62 -42.65 15.06
C PHE A 64 -52.71 -41.60 15.31
N GLU A 65 -53.37 -41.07 14.25
CA GLU A 65 -54.47 -40.09 14.38
C GLU A 65 -55.59 -40.60 15.32
N ASN A 66 -55.97 -41.84 15.14
CA ASN A 66 -57.00 -42.46 15.96
C ASN A 66 -56.52 -42.64 17.40
N LEU A 67 -55.26 -43.01 17.64
CA LEU A 67 -54.73 -43.24 18.99
C LEU A 67 -54.52 -41.89 19.74
N ALA A 68 -54.14 -40.86 19.05
CA ALA A 68 -53.94 -39.54 19.61
C ALA A 68 -55.24 -38.72 19.78
N GLU A 69 -56.39 -39.34 19.49
CA GLU A 69 -57.74 -38.71 19.52
C GLU A 69 -57.78 -37.40 18.69
N LEU A 70 -56.97 -37.30 17.62
CA LEU A 70 -56.95 -36.14 16.74
C LEU A 70 -58.23 -35.95 15.92
N THR A 71 -59.26 -36.76 16.22
CA THR A 71 -60.51 -36.83 15.48
C THR A 71 -61.53 -35.77 15.87
N THR A 72 -61.16 -34.76 16.65
CA THR A 72 -62.05 -33.63 16.91
C THR A 72 -62.13 -32.77 15.66
N SER A 73 -63.15 -33.04 14.80
CA SER A 73 -63.59 -32.30 13.63
C SER A 73 -62.54 -31.91 12.58
N ASP A 74 -62.69 -32.44 11.40
CA ASP A 74 -62.09 -32.05 10.11
C ASP A 74 -60.54 -32.07 9.96
N PHE A 75 -59.74 -32.32 11.01
CA PHE A 75 -58.28 -32.42 10.89
C PHE A 75 -57.83 -33.84 10.55
N LYS A 76 -57.09 -33.97 9.45
CA LYS A 76 -56.37 -35.20 9.07
C LYS A 76 -54.94 -34.88 8.63
N LEU A 77 -54.00 -35.69 9.08
CA LEU A 77 -52.58 -35.56 8.71
C LEU A 77 -52.35 -35.84 7.23
N GLU A 78 -53.02 -36.83 6.65
CA GLU A 78 -52.82 -37.24 5.27
C GLU A 78 -53.02 -36.10 4.26
N PRO A 79 -54.11 -35.32 4.27
CA PRO A 79 -54.26 -34.16 3.39
C PRO A 79 -53.17 -33.10 3.62
N LEU A 80 -52.76 -32.86 4.87
CA LEU A 80 -51.74 -31.91 5.24
C LEU A 80 -50.37 -32.32 4.68
N LEU A 81 -50.02 -33.60 4.83
CA LEU A 81 -48.75 -34.16 4.29
C LEU A 81 -48.74 -34.12 2.77
N LYS A 82 -49.83 -34.44 2.11
CA LYS A 82 -49.97 -34.38 0.64
C LYS A 82 -49.84 -32.95 0.12
N LEU A 83 -50.41 -31.95 0.82
CA LEU A 83 -50.34 -30.56 0.45
C LEU A 83 -48.88 -30.04 0.52
N GLY A 84 -48.23 -30.26 1.65
CA GLY A 84 -46.84 -29.83 1.85
C GLY A 84 -45.86 -30.59 0.94
N GLY A 85 -46.12 -31.91 0.73
CA GLY A 85 -45.32 -32.69 -0.20
C GLY A 85 -45.43 -32.23 -1.66
N ALA A 86 -46.62 -31.80 -2.10
CA ALA A 86 -46.82 -31.21 -3.42
C ALA A 86 -46.12 -29.87 -3.59
N GLN A 87 -46.00 -29.09 -2.54
CA GLN A 87 -45.29 -27.79 -2.51
C GLN A 87 -43.79 -27.94 -2.24
N GLN A 88 -43.32 -29.13 -1.84
CA GLN A 88 -41.97 -29.39 -1.34
C GLN A 88 -41.52 -28.43 -0.18
N SER A 89 -42.50 -27.89 0.52
CA SER A 89 -42.32 -26.98 1.67
C SER A 89 -43.51 -27.10 2.64
N PHE A 90 -43.17 -26.99 3.91
CA PHE A 90 -44.14 -26.95 5.00
C PHE A 90 -44.16 -25.59 5.71
N GLU A 91 -43.47 -24.58 5.22
CA GLU A 91 -43.37 -23.26 5.87
C GLU A 91 -44.73 -22.59 6.09
N THR A 92 -45.68 -22.75 5.17
CA THR A 92 -47.02 -22.18 5.28
C THR A 92 -47.92 -22.96 6.25
N ILE A 93 -47.53 -24.19 6.61
CA ILE A 93 -48.27 -25.10 7.50
C ILE A 93 -47.69 -25.01 8.90
N ASN A 94 -46.39 -24.91 9.03
CA ASN A 94 -45.70 -24.91 10.31
C ASN A 94 -45.82 -23.58 11.08
N PRO A 95 -46.05 -23.63 12.39
CA PRO A 95 -46.44 -24.79 13.19
C PRO A 95 -47.97 -25.00 13.13
N TYR A 96 -48.40 -26.25 13.14
CA TYR A 96 -49.81 -26.55 13.25
C TYR A 96 -50.19 -26.89 14.71
N PRO A 97 -51.07 -26.11 15.38
CA PRO A 97 -51.46 -26.38 16.75
C PRO A 97 -52.42 -27.58 16.83
N LEU A 98 -52.14 -28.48 17.73
CA LEU A 98 -52.90 -29.71 17.97
C LEU A 98 -53.20 -29.89 19.46
N GLU A 99 -54.28 -30.60 19.79
CA GLU A 99 -54.56 -31.09 21.11
C GLU A 99 -54.43 -32.62 21.10
N ILE A 100 -53.66 -33.18 22.04
CA ILE A 100 -53.41 -34.59 22.22
C ILE A 100 -53.64 -34.89 23.70
N ASN A 101 -54.63 -35.74 24.03
CA ASN A 101 -54.96 -36.10 25.41
C ASN A 101 -55.20 -34.89 26.35
N GLY A 102 -55.76 -33.79 25.85
CA GLY A 102 -56.01 -32.58 26.63
C GLY A 102 -54.76 -31.67 26.81
N GLN A 103 -53.70 -31.99 26.18
CA GLN A 103 -52.47 -31.14 26.13
C GLN A 103 -52.23 -30.52 24.73
N HIS A 104 -51.79 -29.30 24.70
CA HIS A 104 -51.58 -28.58 23.45
C HIS A 104 -50.14 -28.74 22.94
N TYR A 105 -50.00 -29.05 21.65
CA TYR A 105 -48.74 -29.27 20.96
C TYR A 105 -48.68 -28.45 19.68
N TYR A 106 -47.46 -28.07 19.29
CA TYR A 106 -47.17 -27.71 17.93
C TYR A 106 -46.67 -28.92 17.15
N LEU A 107 -47.33 -29.23 16.04
CA LEU A 107 -46.82 -30.13 15.04
C LEU A 107 -45.94 -29.34 14.07
N ILE A 108 -44.69 -29.75 13.95
CA ILE A 108 -43.71 -29.21 13.03
C ILE A 108 -43.39 -30.32 12.03
N ILE A 109 -43.55 -30.03 10.73
CA ILE A 109 -43.32 -30.99 9.66
C ILE A 109 -42.12 -30.56 8.86
N SER A 110 -41.20 -31.48 8.61
CA SER A 110 -40.05 -31.26 7.70
C SER A 110 -39.82 -32.47 6.80
N LEU A 111 -38.97 -32.33 5.79
CA LEU A 111 -38.60 -33.39 4.86
C LEU A 111 -37.25 -33.96 5.23
N SER A 112 -37.10 -35.27 5.18
CA SER A 112 -35.84 -36.00 5.32
C SER A 112 -35.81 -37.16 4.34
N GLY A 113 -35.13 -36.97 3.21
CA GLY A 113 -35.11 -37.94 2.13
C GLY A 113 -36.53 -38.30 1.64
N ASP A 114 -36.92 -39.57 1.78
CA ASP A 114 -38.23 -40.08 1.38
C ASP A 114 -39.27 -39.98 2.48
N ASP A 115 -38.94 -39.44 3.65
CA ASP A 115 -39.80 -39.44 4.82
C ASP A 115 -40.20 -38.00 5.23
N TYR A 116 -41.43 -37.83 5.69
CA TYR A 116 -41.88 -36.65 6.43
C TYR A 116 -41.54 -36.84 7.89
N LEU A 117 -40.84 -35.88 8.50
CA LEU A 117 -40.63 -35.82 9.94
C LEU A 117 -41.78 -35.05 10.57
N LEU A 118 -42.44 -35.64 11.49
CA LEU A 118 -43.54 -35.07 12.30
C LEU A 118 -43.03 -34.92 13.73
N GLU A 119 -42.75 -33.71 14.13
CA GLU A 119 -42.21 -33.37 15.44
C GLU A 119 -43.29 -32.67 16.27
N PHE A 120 -43.47 -33.14 17.49
CA PHE A 120 -44.53 -32.66 18.41
C PHE A 120 -43.85 -32.04 19.63
N GLU A 121 -44.06 -30.74 19.83
CA GLU A 121 -43.52 -29.99 20.95
C GLU A 121 -44.66 -29.37 21.80
N PRO A 122 -44.55 -29.35 23.14
CA PRO A 122 -45.60 -28.76 23.99
C PRO A 122 -45.69 -27.24 23.76
N ILE A 123 -46.93 -26.74 23.85
CA ILE A 123 -47.20 -25.29 23.88
C ILE A 123 -47.13 -24.84 25.34
N THR A 124 -46.20 -23.92 25.65
CA THR A 124 -45.97 -23.53 27.06
C THR A 124 -46.37 -22.09 27.37
N ILE A 125 -46.58 -21.24 26.37
CA ILE A 125 -46.74 -19.79 26.55
C ILE A 125 -47.88 -19.24 25.69
N GLU A 126 -48.83 -18.52 26.32
CA GLU A 126 -49.80 -17.65 25.67
C GLU A 126 -49.35 -16.18 25.72
N TYR A 127 -48.22 -15.85 25.06
CA TYR A 127 -47.80 -14.46 24.95
C TYR A 127 -48.14 -13.86 23.57
N ASP A 128 -48.57 -12.57 23.58
CA ASP A 128 -48.72 -11.78 22.35
C ASP A 128 -47.30 -11.29 21.86
N ILE A 129 -46.56 -12.25 21.31
CA ILE A 129 -45.19 -12.03 20.79
C ILE A 129 -45.20 -11.02 19.63
N GLN A 130 -46.32 -10.90 18.87
CA GLN A 130 -46.36 -10.08 17.65
C GLN A 130 -46.14 -8.58 17.92
N ASN A 131 -46.74 -8.05 18.98
CA ASN A 131 -46.56 -6.64 19.37
C ASN A 131 -45.15 -6.36 19.91
N GLN A 132 -44.53 -7.35 20.54
CA GLN A 132 -43.17 -7.22 21.08
C GLN A 132 -42.12 -7.20 19.98
N ILE A 133 -42.25 -8.07 18.98
CA ILE A 133 -41.30 -8.15 17.86
C ILE A 133 -41.10 -6.79 17.15
N GLY A 134 -42.20 -6.07 16.85
CA GLY A 134 -42.14 -4.79 16.18
C GLY A 134 -41.34 -3.73 16.96
N LYS A 135 -41.52 -3.70 18.29
CA LYS A 135 -40.75 -2.81 19.17
C LYS A 135 -39.30 -3.20 19.25
N SER A 136 -39.01 -4.50 19.39
CA SER A 136 -37.65 -5.02 19.46
C SER A 136 -36.86 -4.73 18.17
N ILE A 137 -37.45 -4.92 17.00
CA ILE A 137 -36.85 -4.60 15.72
C ILE A 137 -36.53 -3.11 15.63
N SER A 138 -37.47 -2.24 16.02
CA SER A 138 -37.21 -0.77 16.00
C SER A 138 -36.08 -0.38 16.95
N SER A 139 -36.04 -0.98 18.15
CA SER A 139 -34.97 -0.75 19.12
C SER A 139 -33.61 -1.20 18.58
N ILE A 140 -33.52 -2.38 17.99
CA ILE A 140 -32.29 -2.92 17.40
C ILE A 140 -31.77 -2.00 16.27
N LEU A 141 -32.64 -1.65 15.32
CA LEU A 141 -32.27 -0.84 14.15
C LEU A 141 -31.98 0.63 14.48
N SER A 142 -32.37 1.11 15.66
CA SER A 142 -32.03 2.47 16.13
C SER A 142 -30.54 2.64 16.47
N GLY A 143 -29.80 1.55 16.60
CA GLY A 143 -28.35 1.57 16.81
C GLY A 143 -27.61 2.29 15.68
N LYS A 144 -26.82 3.33 16.03
CA LYS A 144 -26.11 4.17 15.05
C LYS A 144 -24.84 3.53 14.48
N ASN A 145 -24.28 2.57 15.16
CA ASN A 145 -23.07 1.84 14.77
C ASN A 145 -23.23 0.34 15.05
N LEU A 146 -22.28 -0.45 14.58
CA LEU A 146 -22.28 -1.90 14.71
C LEU A 146 -22.38 -2.34 16.18
N ASN A 147 -21.61 -1.74 17.08
CA ASN A 147 -21.61 -2.13 18.49
C ASN A 147 -22.98 -1.93 19.14
N SER A 148 -23.62 -0.78 18.93
CA SER A 148 -24.97 -0.52 19.47
C SER A 148 -26.05 -1.40 18.85
N LEU A 149 -25.91 -1.80 17.58
CA LEU A 149 -26.78 -2.80 16.95
C LEU A 149 -26.70 -4.14 17.68
N LEU A 150 -25.47 -4.60 17.97
CA LEU A 150 -25.24 -5.90 18.60
C LEU A 150 -25.63 -5.92 20.09
N GLU A 151 -25.34 -4.86 20.84
CA GLU A 151 -25.79 -4.71 22.23
C GLU A 151 -27.33 -4.72 22.36
N ASN A 152 -28.00 -3.93 21.49
CA ASN A 152 -29.46 -3.91 21.43
C ASN A 152 -30.02 -5.30 21.06
N THR A 153 -29.35 -6.00 20.13
CA THR A 153 -29.74 -7.38 19.77
C THR A 153 -29.69 -8.32 20.96
N ALA A 154 -28.59 -8.33 21.70
CA ALA A 154 -28.45 -9.18 22.88
C ALA A 154 -29.53 -8.87 23.92
N LYS A 155 -29.83 -7.59 24.15
CA LYS A 155 -30.87 -7.14 25.08
C LYS A 155 -32.26 -7.58 24.63
N GLU A 156 -32.66 -7.28 23.41
CA GLU A 156 -34.00 -7.57 22.91
C GLU A 156 -34.25 -9.08 22.80
N VAL A 157 -33.25 -9.87 22.40
CA VAL A 157 -33.38 -11.34 22.43
C VAL A 157 -33.56 -11.83 23.85
N ARG A 158 -32.79 -11.30 24.83
CA ARG A 158 -32.97 -11.69 26.24
C ARG A 158 -34.36 -11.34 26.75
N ASP A 159 -34.90 -10.19 26.39
CA ASP A 159 -36.24 -9.76 26.81
C ASP A 159 -37.36 -10.62 26.20
N ILE A 160 -37.12 -11.33 25.09
CA ILE A 160 -38.06 -12.27 24.47
C ILE A 160 -37.98 -13.66 25.10
N ILE A 161 -36.75 -14.19 25.28
CA ILE A 161 -36.55 -15.57 25.71
C ILE A 161 -36.37 -15.71 27.23
N HIS A 162 -36.06 -14.57 27.91
CA HIS A 162 -35.82 -14.49 29.35
C HIS A 162 -34.74 -15.45 29.87
N TYR A 163 -33.64 -15.59 29.12
CA TYR A 163 -32.47 -16.34 29.54
C TYR A 163 -31.57 -15.48 30.45
N ASP A 164 -30.78 -16.14 31.31
CA ASP A 164 -29.91 -15.48 32.26
C ASP A 164 -28.77 -14.70 31.61
N ARG A 165 -28.30 -15.20 30.46
CA ARG A 165 -27.21 -14.59 29.66
C ARG A 165 -27.50 -14.71 28.17
N VAL A 166 -27.31 -13.62 27.44
CA VAL A 166 -27.34 -13.56 25.98
C VAL A 166 -26.10 -12.85 25.49
N MET A 167 -25.36 -13.45 24.58
CA MET A 167 -24.09 -12.98 24.03
C MET A 167 -24.16 -12.94 22.53
N ILE A 168 -23.40 -12.00 21.94
CA ILE A 168 -23.05 -12.03 20.51
C ILE A 168 -21.64 -12.61 20.41
N TYR A 169 -21.56 -13.77 19.81
CA TYR A 169 -20.33 -14.51 19.57
C TYR A 169 -19.96 -14.36 18.10
N LYS A 170 -18.82 -13.73 17.79
CA LYS A 170 -18.32 -13.50 16.43
C LYS A 170 -17.22 -14.52 16.09
N PHE A 171 -17.30 -15.15 14.91
CA PHE A 171 -16.22 -15.96 14.38
C PHE A 171 -15.15 -15.09 13.72
N LEU A 172 -13.88 -15.38 13.99
CA LEU A 172 -12.74 -14.73 13.37
C LEU A 172 -12.18 -15.59 12.22
N GLU A 173 -11.25 -15.02 11.43
CA GLU A 173 -10.75 -15.66 10.20
C GLU A 173 -10.15 -17.05 10.38
N ASP A 174 -9.47 -17.31 11.51
CA ASP A 174 -8.89 -18.60 11.88
C ASP A 174 -9.90 -19.57 12.50
N GLY A 175 -11.16 -19.14 12.63
CA GLY A 175 -12.28 -19.91 13.12
C GLY A 175 -12.45 -19.91 14.64
N HIS A 176 -11.57 -19.26 15.42
CA HIS A 176 -11.86 -19.00 16.82
C HIS A 176 -12.95 -17.92 16.95
N GLY A 177 -13.58 -17.82 18.11
CA GLY A 177 -14.63 -16.82 18.29
C GLY A 177 -14.40 -15.94 19.50
N GLU A 178 -15.03 -14.77 19.48
CA GLU A 178 -14.96 -13.74 20.51
C GLU A 178 -16.37 -13.30 20.91
N VAL A 179 -16.59 -13.07 22.21
CA VAL A 179 -17.81 -12.46 22.72
C VAL A 179 -17.72 -10.96 22.64
N ILE A 180 -18.39 -10.35 21.67
CA ILE A 180 -18.32 -8.92 21.37
C ILE A 180 -19.48 -8.07 21.92
N ALA A 181 -20.53 -8.70 22.43
CA ALA A 181 -21.60 -8.06 23.20
C ALA A 181 -22.19 -9.06 24.18
N GLU A 182 -22.63 -8.61 25.34
CA GLU A 182 -23.20 -9.44 26.38
C GLU A 182 -24.23 -8.69 27.20
N VAL A 183 -25.37 -9.37 27.46
CA VAL A 183 -26.36 -8.97 28.49
C VAL A 183 -26.59 -10.15 29.38
N LYS A 184 -26.44 -9.98 30.70
CA LYS A 184 -26.50 -11.04 31.70
C LYS A 184 -27.16 -10.59 33.00
N ASN A 185 -27.48 -11.52 33.88
CA ASN A 185 -27.84 -11.25 35.26
C ASN A 185 -26.60 -10.71 36.01
N ASP A 186 -26.81 -9.77 36.92
CA ASP A 186 -25.74 -9.06 37.64
C ASP A 186 -24.81 -9.99 38.44
N GLU A 187 -25.34 -11.13 38.91
CA GLU A 187 -24.61 -12.12 39.71
C GLU A 187 -23.63 -12.99 38.90
N LEU A 188 -23.75 -12.98 37.56
CA LEU A 188 -22.92 -13.82 36.69
C LEU A 188 -21.61 -13.10 36.34
N GLU A 189 -20.53 -13.88 36.19
CA GLU A 189 -19.28 -13.38 35.63
C GLU A 189 -19.44 -12.96 34.17
N SER A 190 -18.68 -11.96 33.73
CA SER A 190 -18.74 -11.51 32.35
C SER A 190 -17.88 -12.38 31.42
N PHE A 191 -18.45 -12.70 30.25
CA PHE A 191 -17.74 -13.36 29.15
C PHE A 191 -17.37 -12.37 28.03
N TYR A 192 -17.72 -11.09 28.19
CA TYR A 192 -17.38 -10.05 27.21
C TYR A 192 -15.86 -9.98 27.00
N GLY A 193 -15.44 -9.99 25.74
CA GLY A 193 -14.01 -9.98 25.35
C GLY A 193 -13.30 -11.32 25.53
N LEU A 194 -13.99 -12.40 25.91
CA LEU A 194 -13.40 -13.73 25.99
C LEU A 194 -13.35 -14.40 24.61
N HIS A 195 -12.22 -15.03 24.32
CA HIS A 195 -11.99 -15.81 23.12
C HIS A 195 -12.17 -17.30 23.39
N TYR A 196 -12.71 -18.01 22.39
CA TYR A 196 -12.97 -19.46 22.42
C TYR A 196 -12.33 -20.10 21.18
N PRO A 197 -11.54 -21.17 21.32
CA PRO A 197 -10.88 -21.79 20.17
C PRO A 197 -11.86 -22.37 19.16
N ALA A 198 -11.42 -22.49 17.91
CA ALA A 198 -12.19 -23.06 16.83
C ALA A 198 -12.70 -24.50 17.09
N SER A 199 -12.03 -25.27 17.98
CA SER A 199 -12.42 -26.60 18.40
C SER A 199 -13.71 -26.67 19.20
N ASP A 200 -14.11 -25.57 19.88
CA ASP A 200 -15.31 -25.54 20.70
C ASP A 200 -16.59 -25.57 19.85
N ILE A 201 -16.54 -25.02 18.63
CA ILE A 201 -17.61 -25.10 17.61
C ILE A 201 -17.00 -25.60 16.30
N PRO A 202 -16.91 -26.94 16.12
CA PRO A 202 -16.23 -27.53 14.97
C PRO A 202 -16.96 -27.24 13.65
N LYS A 203 -16.25 -27.44 12.52
CA LYS A 203 -16.74 -27.06 11.18
C LYS A 203 -18.11 -27.65 10.85
N GLN A 204 -18.36 -28.95 11.13
CA GLN A 204 -19.65 -29.57 10.85
C GLN A 204 -20.83 -28.94 11.65
N ALA A 205 -20.55 -28.46 12.86
CA ALA A 205 -21.56 -27.73 13.62
C ALA A 205 -21.83 -26.35 13.00
N ARG A 206 -20.77 -25.64 12.55
CA ARG A 206 -20.92 -24.38 11.84
C ARG A 206 -21.67 -24.51 10.52
N ASP A 207 -21.45 -25.60 9.78
CA ASP A 207 -22.18 -25.88 8.53
C ASP A 207 -23.69 -26.13 8.82
N LEU A 208 -24.02 -26.80 9.93
CA LEU A 208 -25.43 -26.95 10.35
C LEU A 208 -26.08 -25.64 10.83
N TYR A 209 -25.30 -24.72 11.42
CA TYR A 209 -25.80 -23.40 11.80
C TYR A 209 -26.12 -22.51 10.57
N LYS A 210 -25.51 -22.75 9.43
CA LYS A 210 -25.90 -22.10 8.17
C LYS A 210 -27.26 -22.57 7.65
N LEU A 211 -27.58 -23.82 7.88
CA LEU A 211 -28.85 -24.42 7.44
C LEU A 211 -29.98 -24.16 8.44
N ASN A 212 -29.69 -24.34 9.73
CA ASN A 212 -30.64 -24.20 10.83
C ASN A 212 -30.33 -22.92 11.61
N TYR A 213 -31.16 -21.89 11.41
CA TYR A 213 -30.96 -20.57 12.02
C TYR A 213 -31.08 -20.55 13.54
N THR A 214 -31.71 -21.56 14.14
CA THR A 214 -31.86 -21.67 15.61
C THR A 214 -31.58 -23.06 16.10
N ARG A 215 -31.02 -23.17 17.31
CA ARG A 215 -30.78 -24.42 17.98
C ARG A 215 -31.11 -24.29 19.46
N ILE A 216 -31.96 -25.18 20.00
CA ILE A 216 -32.30 -25.25 21.41
C ILE A 216 -31.76 -26.53 22.06
N ILE A 217 -31.33 -26.40 23.30
CA ILE A 217 -31.04 -27.47 24.26
C ILE A 217 -31.84 -27.12 25.50
N ALA A 218 -32.99 -27.74 25.66
CA ALA A 218 -33.95 -27.37 26.70
C ALA A 218 -33.47 -27.76 28.11
N ASP A 219 -32.80 -28.90 28.21
CA ASP A 219 -32.21 -29.41 29.45
C ASP A 219 -30.99 -30.27 29.15
N VAL A 220 -29.83 -29.80 29.58
CA VAL A 220 -28.52 -30.45 29.40
C VAL A 220 -28.45 -31.77 30.17
N ASN A 221 -29.26 -31.92 31.22
CA ASN A 221 -29.27 -33.11 32.07
C ASN A 221 -30.31 -34.15 31.65
N SER A 222 -31.17 -33.82 30.67
CA SER A 222 -32.18 -34.71 30.15
C SER A 222 -31.57 -35.90 29.39
N VAL A 223 -32.27 -37.04 29.43
CA VAL A 223 -31.88 -38.25 28.69
C VAL A 223 -32.50 -38.18 27.29
N SER A 224 -31.67 -38.22 26.26
CA SER A 224 -32.13 -38.28 24.87
C SER A 224 -32.86 -39.59 24.57
N SER A 225 -33.96 -39.49 23.83
CA SER A 225 -34.79 -40.65 23.43
C SER A 225 -34.27 -41.27 22.14
N SER A 226 -34.15 -42.59 22.10
CA SER A 226 -33.75 -43.35 20.91
C SER A 226 -34.87 -43.33 19.85
N ILE A 227 -34.48 -43.42 18.59
CA ILE A 227 -35.40 -43.57 17.46
C ILE A 227 -35.48 -45.05 17.10
N LEU A 228 -36.69 -45.59 17.09
CA LEU A 228 -36.96 -46.98 16.73
C LEU A 228 -37.37 -47.08 15.26
N THR A 229 -36.86 -48.10 14.56
CA THR A 229 -37.18 -48.42 13.17
C THR A 229 -37.09 -49.94 12.94
N PHE A 230 -37.63 -50.46 11.86
CA PHE A 230 -37.40 -51.83 11.39
C PHE A 230 -36.17 -51.96 10.51
N ASP A 231 -35.68 -50.85 9.92
CA ASP A 231 -34.50 -50.83 9.06
C ASP A 231 -33.37 -50.08 9.76
N GLU A 232 -32.56 -50.79 10.52
CA GLU A 232 -31.41 -50.24 11.25
C GLU A 232 -30.26 -49.85 10.33
N GLU A 233 -30.26 -50.30 9.06
CA GLU A 233 -29.20 -49.97 8.09
C GLU A 233 -29.40 -48.56 7.46
N LYS A 234 -30.64 -48.01 7.52
CA LYS A 234 -30.97 -46.70 7.00
C LYS A 234 -31.13 -45.70 8.15
N PRO A 235 -30.07 -44.98 8.55
CA PRO A 235 -30.17 -43.98 9.58
C PRO A 235 -31.03 -42.80 9.12
N LEU A 236 -31.86 -42.25 10.01
CA LEU A 236 -32.72 -41.11 9.73
C LEU A 236 -31.89 -39.80 9.79
N ASP A 237 -31.92 -39.04 8.73
CA ASP A 237 -31.28 -37.70 8.67
C ASP A 237 -32.17 -36.68 9.40
N LEU A 238 -31.62 -36.11 10.47
CA LEU A 238 -32.28 -35.11 11.31
C LEU A 238 -31.74 -33.71 11.07
N THR A 239 -31.11 -33.43 9.92
CA THR A 239 -30.61 -32.11 9.60
C THR A 239 -31.64 -31.02 9.86
N ASN A 240 -32.87 -31.19 9.40
CA ASN A 240 -33.96 -30.24 9.52
C ASN A 240 -34.81 -30.40 10.83
N SER A 241 -34.45 -31.35 11.68
CA SER A 241 -35.19 -31.64 12.90
C SER A 241 -34.88 -30.64 14.03
N VAL A 242 -35.91 -30.08 14.64
CA VAL A 242 -35.80 -29.23 15.82
C VAL A 242 -35.53 -30.05 17.10
N LEU A 243 -35.98 -31.32 17.13
CA LEU A 243 -35.78 -32.25 18.24
C LEU A 243 -34.44 -33.01 18.18
N ARG A 244 -33.67 -32.91 17.11
CA ARG A 244 -32.38 -33.62 16.96
C ARG A 244 -31.57 -33.59 18.25
N ALA A 245 -31.09 -34.75 18.73
CA ALA A 245 -30.20 -34.83 19.89
C ALA A 245 -28.89 -34.09 19.65
N VAL A 246 -28.26 -33.65 20.72
CA VAL A 246 -27.00 -32.90 20.71
C VAL A 246 -25.84 -33.87 20.92
N SER A 247 -24.67 -33.58 20.33
CA SER A 247 -23.45 -34.34 20.58
C SER A 247 -23.19 -34.45 22.09
N PRO A 248 -22.89 -35.66 22.60
CA PRO A 248 -22.54 -35.85 24.01
C PRO A 248 -21.36 -35.00 24.47
N ILE A 249 -20.42 -34.70 23.54
CA ILE A 249 -19.27 -33.85 23.81
C ILE A 249 -19.75 -32.42 24.11
N HIS A 250 -20.67 -31.90 23.31
CA HIS A 250 -21.19 -30.54 23.53
C HIS A 250 -22.06 -30.46 24.80
N ILE A 251 -22.82 -31.51 25.10
CA ILE A 251 -23.54 -31.59 26.37
C ILE A 251 -22.57 -31.53 27.55
N GLN A 252 -21.47 -32.30 27.52
CA GLN A 252 -20.48 -32.25 28.59
C GLN A 252 -19.78 -30.89 28.67
N TYR A 253 -19.55 -30.23 27.54
CA TYR A 253 -19.00 -28.88 27.49
C TYR A 253 -19.91 -27.86 28.23
N LEU A 254 -21.22 -27.90 27.96
CA LEU A 254 -22.18 -27.03 28.66
C LEU A 254 -22.27 -27.34 30.16
N LYS A 255 -22.20 -28.62 30.54
CA LYS A 255 -22.14 -29.04 31.97
C LYS A 255 -20.91 -28.46 32.68
N ASN A 256 -19.75 -28.49 32.01
CA ASN A 256 -18.52 -27.92 32.54
C ASN A 256 -18.60 -26.40 32.72
N MET A 257 -19.40 -25.71 31.87
CA MET A 257 -19.70 -24.27 32.02
C MET A 257 -20.79 -23.99 33.08
N GLY A 258 -21.40 -25.02 33.69
CA GLY A 258 -22.51 -24.85 34.60
C GLY A 258 -23.83 -24.41 33.94
N VAL A 259 -23.94 -24.59 32.61
CA VAL A 259 -25.13 -24.22 31.83
C VAL A 259 -26.11 -25.37 31.76
N ASP A 260 -27.35 -25.15 32.18
CA ASP A 260 -28.41 -26.19 32.19
C ASP A 260 -29.30 -26.15 30.94
N SER A 261 -29.41 -25.00 30.26
CA SER A 261 -30.05 -24.91 28.96
C SER A 261 -29.36 -23.88 28.06
N SER A 262 -29.42 -24.13 26.76
CA SER A 262 -28.77 -23.29 25.76
C SER A 262 -29.69 -23.05 24.57
N PHE A 263 -29.65 -21.83 24.02
CA PHE A 263 -30.33 -21.49 22.79
C PHE A 263 -29.37 -20.64 21.93
N SER A 264 -29.32 -20.92 20.65
CA SER A 264 -28.48 -20.13 19.73
C SER A 264 -29.25 -19.73 18.48
N ILE A 265 -28.91 -18.54 17.94
CA ILE A 265 -29.46 -17.99 16.72
C ILE A 265 -28.25 -17.66 15.80
N SER A 266 -28.32 -18.11 14.57
CA SER A 266 -27.28 -17.85 13.57
C SER A 266 -27.36 -16.40 13.07
N LEU A 267 -26.20 -15.72 13.00
CA LEU A 267 -26.00 -14.46 12.32
C LEU A 267 -25.18 -14.72 11.07
N LEU A 268 -25.74 -14.42 9.91
CA LEU A 268 -25.09 -14.62 8.62
C LEU A 268 -24.67 -13.27 8.04
N SER A 269 -23.56 -13.25 7.30
CA SER A 269 -23.14 -12.16 6.46
C SER A 269 -22.68 -12.73 5.13
N HIS A 270 -23.22 -12.25 4.01
CA HIS A 270 -22.95 -12.75 2.65
C HIS A 270 -23.12 -14.27 2.49
N GLY A 271 -24.10 -14.85 3.20
CA GLY A 271 -24.36 -16.29 3.19
C GLY A 271 -23.40 -17.15 4.02
N GLU A 272 -22.40 -16.55 4.66
CA GLU A 272 -21.46 -17.21 5.55
C GLU A 272 -21.85 -16.99 7.02
N LEU A 273 -21.47 -17.94 7.89
CA LEU A 273 -21.73 -17.81 9.32
C LEU A 273 -20.77 -16.79 9.94
N TRP A 274 -21.31 -15.59 10.18
CA TRP A 274 -20.57 -14.49 10.80
C TRP A 274 -20.44 -14.66 12.31
N GLY A 275 -21.49 -15.15 12.96
CA GLY A 275 -21.54 -15.30 14.41
C GLY A 275 -22.79 -15.99 14.91
N LEU A 276 -22.95 -16.01 16.21
CA LEU A 276 -24.11 -16.54 16.89
C LEU A 276 -24.64 -15.56 17.95
N VAL A 277 -25.96 -15.46 18.10
CA VAL A 277 -26.52 -15.01 19.37
C VAL A 277 -26.56 -16.25 20.27
N ALA A 278 -25.65 -16.36 21.22
CA ALA A 278 -25.51 -17.48 22.14
C ALA A 278 -26.22 -17.14 23.48
N CYS A 279 -27.17 -17.96 23.84
CA CYS A 279 -28.01 -17.73 25.01
C CYS A 279 -27.85 -18.90 26.01
N HIS A 280 -27.52 -18.59 27.27
CA HIS A 280 -27.32 -19.57 28.32
C HIS A 280 -28.31 -19.33 29.48
N ASN A 281 -28.83 -20.40 30.04
CA ASN A 281 -29.62 -20.36 31.23
C ASN A 281 -29.13 -21.39 32.25
N TYR A 282 -29.09 -21.00 33.51
CA TYR A 282 -28.49 -21.79 34.60
C TYR A 282 -29.56 -22.63 35.35
N SER A 283 -30.69 -22.88 34.68
CA SER A 283 -31.69 -23.85 35.01
C SER A 283 -32.32 -24.40 33.74
N PRO A 284 -32.89 -25.63 33.74
CA PRO A 284 -33.60 -26.16 32.56
C PRO A 284 -34.70 -25.20 32.09
N LYS A 285 -34.70 -24.89 30.79
CA LYS A 285 -35.66 -23.95 30.22
C LYS A 285 -36.00 -24.28 28.78
N PHE A 286 -37.25 -24.57 28.54
CA PHE A 286 -37.80 -24.76 27.22
C PHE A 286 -38.35 -23.44 26.67
N ILE A 287 -38.06 -23.16 25.41
CA ILE A 287 -38.58 -22.02 24.64
C ILE A 287 -39.48 -22.61 23.57
N ASP A 288 -40.77 -22.25 23.56
CA ASP A 288 -41.71 -22.76 22.57
C ASP A 288 -41.39 -22.31 21.14
N PHE A 289 -42.01 -22.93 20.16
CA PHE A 289 -41.79 -22.69 18.76
C PHE A 289 -41.98 -21.22 18.38
N LYS A 290 -43.03 -20.54 18.86
CA LYS A 290 -43.29 -19.13 18.48
C LYS A 290 -42.23 -18.20 18.99
N ALA A 291 -41.74 -18.38 20.21
CA ALA A 291 -40.65 -17.56 20.77
C ALA A 291 -39.33 -17.79 20.02
N ARG A 292 -39.06 -19.04 19.61
CA ARG A 292 -37.87 -19.34 18.76
C ARG A 292 -37.99 -18.73 17.36
N GLU A 293 -39.17 -18.77 16.73
CA GLU A 293 -39.39 -18.11 15.43
C GLU A 293 -39.28 -16.58 15.51
N ALA A 294 -39.74 -15.98 16.62
CA ALA A 294 -39.55 -14.56 16.88
C ALA A 294 -38.03 -14.19 16.97
N ALA A 295 -37.28 -14.97 17.75
CA ALA A 295 -35.86 -14.80 17.90
C ALA A 295 -35.12 -15.05 16.58
N LYS A 296 -35.54 -16.05 15.79
CA LYS A 296 -35.02 -16.30 14.42
C LYS A 296 -35.25 -15.14 13.46
N LEU A 297 -36.46 -14.52 13.51
CA LEU A 297 -36.77 -13.35 12.70
C LEU A 297 -35.83 -12.17 13.05
N ILE A 298 -35.59 -11.94 14.34
CA ILE A 298 -34.61 -10.94 14.81
C ILE A 298 -33.23 -11.26 14.24
N GLY A 299 -32.78 -12.53 14.36
CA GLY A 299 -31.49 -12.94 13.81
C GLY A 299 -31.35 -12.65 12.32
N LYS A 300 -32.38 -12.91 11.52
CA LYS A 300 -32.39 -12.59 10.08
C LYS A 300 -32.29 -11.08 9.81
N ILE A 301 -33.04 -10.26 10.55
CA ILE A 301 -33.02 -8.80 10.40
C ILE A 301 -31.68 -8.25 10.83
N VAL A 302 -31.14 -8.75 11.94
CA VAL A 302 -29.80 -8.36 12.40
C VAL A 302 -28.73 -8.75 11.37
N SER A 303 -28.81 -9.94 10.78
CA SER A 303 -27.91 -10.38 9.71
C SER A 303 -27.90 -9.39 8.53
N SER A 304 -29.09 -9.00 8.06
CA SER A 304 -29.19 -8.00 6.97
C SER A 304 -28.70 -6.61 7.39
N ALA A 305 -28.98 -6.18 8.62
CA ALA A 305 -28.50 -4.91 9.14
C ALA A 305 -26.96 -4.91 9.33
N LEU A 306 -26.39 -6.04 9.68
CA LEU A 306 -24.95 -6.26 9.84
C LEU A 306 -24.23 -6.14 8.50
N GLU A 307 -24.71 -6.84 7.45
CA GLU A 307 -24.20 -6.70 6.09
C GLU A 307 -24.20 -5.23 5.65
N TYR A 308 -25.31 -4.54 5.82
CA TYR A 308 -25.43 -3.13 5.47
C TYR A 308 -24.40 -2.24 6.21
N ARG A 309 -24.22 -2.47 7.53
CA ARG A 309 -23.27 -1.69 8.32
C ARG A 309 -21.81 -1.95 7.94
N GLU A 310 -21.47 -3.22 7.72
CA GLU A 310 -20.12 -3.58 7.25
C GLU A 310 -19.83 -2.98 5.87
N GLU A 311 -20.78 -3.02 4.94
CA GLU A 311 -20.66 -2.40 3.63
C GLU A 311 -20.57 -0.86 3.71
N GLU A 312 -21.34 -0.21 4.60
CA GLU A 312 -21.31 1.24 4.81
C GLU A 312 -19.93 1.69 5.34
N GLU A 313 -19.39 0.99 6.34
CA GLU A 313 -18.05 1.26 6.88
C GLU A 313 -16.96 1.05 5.82
N GLN A 314 -17.01 -0.08 5.10
CA GLN A 314 -16.07 -0.37 4.02
C GLN A 314 -16.17 0.63 2.87
N SER A 315 -17.40 1.03 2.48
CA SER A 315 -17.62 2.01 1.43
C SER A 315 -17.10 3.39 1.82
N THR A 316 -17.33 3.81 3.06
CA THR A 316 -16.84 5.09 3.57
C THR A 316 -15.29 5.11 3.57
N GLN A 317 -14.67 4.07 4.08
CA GLN A 317 -13.22 3.94 4.08
C GLN A 317 -12.65 3.88 2.65
N HIS A 318 -13.30 3.11 1.78
CA HIS A 318 -12.92 3.02 0.38
C HIS A 318 -13.01 4.38 -0.33
N ASN A 319 -14.09 5.15 -0.11
CA ASN A 319 -14.25 6.48 -0.70
C ASN A 319 -13.16 7.44 -0.23
N ASN A 320 -12.83 7.46 1.07
CA ASN A 320 -11.74 8.26 1.61
C ASN A 320 -10.41 7.92 0.95
N TYR A 321 -10.11 6.62 0.79
CA TYR A 321 -8.90 6.18 0.10
C TYR A 321 -8.87 6.59 -1.38
N GLN A 322 -10.01 6.50 -2.09
CA GLN A 322 -10.08 6.91 -3.50
C GLN A 322 -9.90 8.43 -3.66
N GLU A 323 -10.46 9.22 -2.75
CA GLU A 323 -10.31 10.67 -2.73
C GLU A 323 -8.85 11.08 -2.51
N ALA A 324 -8.18 10.49 -1.51
CA ALA A 324 -6.76 10.68 -1.27
C ALA A 324 -5.90 10.26 -2.48
N LEU A 325 -6.17 9.09 -3.04
CA LEU A 325 -5.46 8.58 -4.21
C LEU A 325 -5.61 9.49 -5.43
N HIS A 326 -6.82 10.02 -5.66
CA HIS A 326 -7.09 10.97 -6.74
C HIS A 326 -6.34 12.31 -6.52
N ALA A 327 -6.38 12.84 -5.30
CA ALA A 327 -5.66 14.06 -4.94
C ALA A 327 -4.14 13.92 -5.14
N LEU A 328 -3.56 12.80 -4.71
CA LEU A 328 -2.14 12.48 -4.92
C LEU A 328 -1.78 12.40 -6.41
N THR A 329 -2.65 11.78 -7.22
CA THR A 329 -2.45 11.69 -8.68
C THR A 329 -2.39 13.06 -9.32
N LEU A 330 -3.32 13.96 -8.94
CA LEU A 330 -3.32 15.35 -9.41
C LEU A 330 -2.08 16.12 -8.92
N GLY A 331 -1.59 15.83 -7.73
CA GLY A 331 -0.35 16.39 -7.19
C GLY A 331 0.88 15.98 -7.99
N LEU A 332 0.96 14.72 -8.42
CA LEU A 332 2.06 14.19 -9.24
C LEU A 332 2.13 14.81 -10.65
N ASP A 333 0.99 15.24 -11.20
CA ASP A 333 0.93 15.88 -12.53
C ASP A 333 1.34 17.36 -12.51
N LYS A 334 1.44 17.99 -11.34
CA LYS A 334 1.88 19.39 -11.21
C LYS A 334 3.41 19.50 -11.42
N ASP A 335 3.84 20.64 -11.98
CA ASP A 335 5.25 20.99 -12.05
C ASP A 335 5.78 21.35 -10.65
N GLY A 336 6.26 20.33 -9.93
CA GLY A 336 6.74 20.48 -8.56
C GLY A 336 7.62 19.34 -8.09
N ASP A 337 8.05 19.44 -6.84
CA ASP A 337 8.79 18.38 -6.17
C ASP A 337 7.84 17.22 -5.84
N MET A 338 8.07 16.07 -6.47
CA MET A 338 7.25 14.86 -6.30
C MET A 338 7.22 14.38 -4.85
N LEU A 339 8.36 14.43 -4.14
CA LEU A 339 8.43 14.04 -2.73
C LEU A 339 7.51 14.92 -1.89
N LYS A 340 7.51 16.22 -2.13
CA LYS A 340 6.63 17.17 -1.44
C LYS A 340 5.16 16.86 -1.72
N ALA A 341 4.79 16.61 -2.96
CA ALA A 341 3.42 16.24 -3.34
C ALA A 341 2.92 14.96 -2.64
N LEU A 342 3.83 14.01 -2.36
CA LEU A 342 3.49 12.73 -1.74
C LEU A 342 3.47 12.76 -0.20
N THR A 343 4.16 13.73 0.44
CA THR A 343 4.39 13.69 1.90
C THR A 343 3.92 14.91 2.68
N THR A 344 3.67 16.05 2.05
CA THR A 344 3.41 17.32 2.77
C THR A 344 2.19 18.10 2.33
N GLU A 345 1.46 17.67 1.29
CA GLU A 345 0.20 18.29 0.85
C GLU A 345 -0.96 17.89 1.77
N GLU A 346 -2.17 18.38 1.49
CA GLU A 346 -3.39 18.09 2.26
C GLU A 346 -3.71 16.58 2.32
N HIS A 347 -3.47 15.87 1.21
CA HIS A 347 -3.52 14.40 1.16
C HIS A 347 -2.12 13.85 0.93
N THR A 348 -1.75 12.87 1.73
CA THR A 348 -0.43 12.24 1.72
C THR A 348 -0.54 10.74 1.47
N LEU A 349 0.59 10.08 1.31
CA LEU A 349 0.61 8.62 1.19
C LEU A 349 0.04 7.88 2.41
N ASN A 350 -0.03 8.50 3.59
CA ASN A 350 -0.69 7.90 4.76
C ASN A 350 -2.20 7.74 4.55
N ASP A 351 -2.81 8.60 3.75
CA ASP A 351 -4.27 8.67 3.61
C ASP A 351 -4.84 7.61 2.65
N ILE A 352 -3.99 6.88 1.92
CA ILE A 352 -4.41 5.78 1.02
C ILE A 352 -4.45 4.42 1.70
N VAL A 353 -3.92 4.32 2.91
CA VAL A 353 -3.92 3.13 3.77
C VAL A 353 -4.09 3.54 5.22
N SER A 354 -4.48 2.60 6.08
CA SER A 354 -4.57 2.84 7.53
C SER A 354 -3.19 2.70 8.18
N SER A 355 -2.31 3.69 7.98
CA SER A 355 -0.96 3.72 8.55
C SER A 355 -0.77 4.91 9.48
N THR A 356 0.22 4.82 10.39
CA THR A 356 0.60 5.92 11.28
C THR A 356 1.74 6.76 10.72
N GLY A 357 2.46 6.24 9.75
CA GLY A 357 3.56 6.94 9.10
C GLY A 357 4.00 6.28 7.80
N VAL A 358 4.65 7.06 6.95
CA VAL A 358 5.25 6.63 5.69
C VAL A 358 6.64 7.22 5.53
N ALA A 359 7.57 6.44 4.98
CA ALA A 359 8.89 6.89 4.58
C ALA A 359 9.14 6.54 3.11
N ILE A 360 9.72 7.48 2.39
CA ILE A 360 10.09 7.35 0.97
C ILE A 360 11.60 7.55 0.85
N LEU A 361 12.27 6.62 0.20
CA LEU A 361 13.62 6.81 -0.32
C LEU A 361 13.50 7.02 -1.83
N PHE A 362 13.90 8.20 -2.31
CA PHE A 362 13.83 8.59 -3.72
C PHE A 362 15.01 9.49 -4.09
N GLU A 363 15.72 9.17 -5.16
CA GLU A 363 16.94 9.89 -5.60
C GLU A 363 17.97 10.09 -4.47
N GLY A 364 18.12 9.09 -3.59
CA GLY A 364 19.02 9.14 -2.43
C GLY A 364 18.57 10.06 -1.28
N ARG A 365 17.37 10.63 -1.37
CA ARG A 365 16.75 11.45 -0.31
C ARG A 365 15.67 10.67 0.42
N VAL A 366 15.60 10.85 1.73
CA VAL A 366 14.54 10.29 2.56
C VAL A 366 13.54 11.39 2.89
N SER A 367 12.26 11.16 2.59
CA SER A 367 11.14 12.01 3.03
C SER A 367 10.19 11.19 3.86
N THR A 368 9.60 11.78 4.90
CA THR A 368 8.74 11.09 5.83
C THR A 368 7.48 11.90 6.14
N ASN A 369 6.39 11.20 6.48
CA ASN A 369 5.18 11.81 7.00
C ASN A 369 4.61 10.92 8.11
N GLY A 370 4.06 11.52 9.19
CA GLY A 370 3.55 10.80 10.34
C GLY A 370 4.65 10.24 11.25
N VAL A 371 4.34 9.17 11.99
CA VAL A 371 5.23 8.53 12.96
C VAL A 371 6.04 7.44 12.27
N VAL A 372 7.35 7.61 12.21
CA VAL A 372 8.29 6.70 11.53
C VAL A 372 9.52 6.41 12.39
N PRO A 373 10.24 5.31 12.18
CA PRO A 373 11.54 5.06 12.81
C PRO A 373 12.55 6.18 12.51
N ASP A 374 13.59 6.29 13.33
CA ASP A 374 14.63 7.30 13.14
C ASP A 374 15.43 7.08 11.83
N THR A 375 16.24 8.06 11.46
CA THR A 375 16.97 8.05 10.17
C THR A 375 17.94 6.87 10.05
N VAL A 376 18.56 6.43 11.15
CA VAL A 376 19.51 5.30 11.16
C VAL A 376 18.76 3.99 11.02
N GLN A 377 17.65 3.86 11.74
CA GLN A 377 16.75 2.71 11.70
C GLN A 377 16.11 2.56 10.30
N LEU A 378 15.65 3.68 9.71
CA LEU A 378 15.13 3.71 8.34
C LEU A 378 16.18 3.28 7.32
N GLY A 379 17.42 3.77 7.42
CA GLY A 379 18.52 3.38 6.53
C GLY A 379 18.78 1.88 6.57
N SER A 380 18.81 1.30 7.78
CA SER A 380 18.99 -0.14 8.00
C SER A 380 17.83 -0.95 7.47
N LEU A 381 16.58 -0.48 7.67
CA LEU A 381 15.37 -1.11 7.18
C LEU A 381 15.30 -1.11 5.64
N PHE A 382 15.61 0.03 4.99
CA PHE A 382 15.65 0.11 3.53
C PHE A 382 16.68 -0.86 2.94
N LYS A 383 17.86 -0.98 3.57
CA LYS A 383 18.88 -1.94 3.13
C LYS A 383 18.38 -3.37 3.24
N TRP A 384 17.79 -3.75 4.38
CA TRP A 384 17.22 -5.08 4.58
C TRP A 384 16.09 -5.39 3.59
N LEU A 385 15.20 -4.44 3.34
CA LEU A 385 14.11 -4.62 2.37
C LEU A 385 14.64 -4.86 0.96
N LYS A 386 15.67 -4.13 0.52
CA LYS A 386 16.29 -4.33 -0.80
C LYS A 386 16.87 -5.73 -0.97
N GLU A 387 17.43 -6.30 0.10
CA GLU A 387 18.00 -7.64 0.10
C GLU A 387 16.92 -8.74 0.19
N THR A 388 15.77 -8.43 0.81
CA THR A 388 14.72 -9.42 1.14
C THR A 388 13.59 -9.45 0.12
N MET A 389 13.29 -8.32 -0.54
CA MET A 389 12.19 -8.23 -1.48
C MET A 389 12.52 -8.89 -2.82
N ASP A 390 11.89 -10.03 -3.12
CA ASP A 390 11.90 -10.64 -4.45
C ASP A 390 10.88 -9.97 -5.38
N ASP A 391 9.72 -9.63 -4.84
CA ASP A 391 8.62 -8.95 -5.52
C ASP A 391 8.64 -7.43 -5.35
N THR A 392 7.79 -6.73 -6.09
CA THR A 392 7.65 -5.27 -6.02
C THR A 392 6.96 -4.77 -4.76
N ILE A 393 6.26 -5.65 -4.04
CA ILE A 393 5.56 -5.34 -2.80
C ILE A 393 5.90 -6.42 -1.77
N TYR A 394 6.23 -5.96 -0.57
CA TYR A 394 6.42 -6.78 0.60
C TYR A 394 5.55 -6.27 1.74
N TYR A 395 4.87 -7.14 2.47
CA TYR A 395 4.09 -6.75 3.64
C TYR A 395 4.17 -7.81 4.75
N THR A 396 4.17 -7.33 5.97
CA THR A 396 4.05 -8.15 7.17
C THR A 396 3.33 -7.38 8.27
N HIS A 397 2.70 -8.10 9.17
CA HIS A 397 2.12 -7.52 10.39
C HIS A 397 2.93 -7.89 11.65
N SER A 398 4.05 -8.58 11.49
CA SER A 398 4.95 -9.01 12.56
C SER A 398 6.42 -8.77 12.18
N LEU A 399 6.75 -7.52 11.83
CA LEU A 399 8.10 -7.14 11.41
C LEU A 399 9.18 -7.54 12.42
N PRO A 400 9.01 -7.38 13.76
CA PRO A 400 10.01 -7.77 14.76
C PRO A 400 10.37 -9.26 14.76
N GLU A 401 9.53 -10.13 14.19
CA GLU A 401 9.78 -11.55 14.09
C GLU A 401 10.68 -11.91 12.88
N VAL A 402 10.56 -11.15 11.79
CA VAL A 402 11.30 -11.37 10.53
C VAL A 402 12.53 -10.47 10.41
N TYR A 403 12.51 -9.31 11.06
CA TYR A 403 13.61 -8.35 11.11
C TYR A 403 13.87 -7.93 12.55
N HIS A 404 14.79 -8.62 13.23
CA HIS A 404 15.01 -8.48 14.66
C HIS A 404 15.38 -7.07 15.14
N ALA A 405 16.02 -6.24 14.29
CA ALA A 405 16.31 -4.85 14.64
C ALA A 405 15.04 -4.00 14.86
N ALA A 406 13.90 -4.41 14.30
CA ALA A 406 12.62 -3.72 14.49
C ALA A 406 12.07 -3.84 15.93
N ARG A 407 12.62 -4.74 16.76
CA ARG A 407 12.23 -4.85 18.16
C ARG A 407 12.52 -3.57 18.97
N GLU A 408 13.51 -2.80 18.56
CA GLU A 408 13.86 -1.53 19.20
C GLU A 408 12.84 -0.41 18.95
N TYR A 409 12.04 -0.55 17.87
CA TYR A 409 11.03 0.43 17.48
C TYR A 409 9.67 -0.21 17.13
N LYS A 410 9.36 -1.34 17.78
CA LYS A 410 8.11 -2.07 17.59
C LYS A 410 6.86 -1.23 17.83
N GLU A 411 6.93 -0.27 18.76
CA GLU A 411 5.84 0.67 19.05
C GLU A 411 5.50 1.59 17.84
N ILE A 412 6.39 1.67 16.85
CA ILE A 412 6.22 2.47 15.64
C ILE A 412 5.95 1.58 14.43
N ALA A 413 6.69 0.46 14.32
CA ALA A 413 6.73 -0.37 13.12
C ALA A 413 6.74 -1.86 13.42
N SER A 414 5.65 -2.38 13.96
CA SER A 414 5.40 -3.81 14.04
C SER A 414 4.76 -4.37 12.78
N GLY A 415 4.07 -3.53 11.99
CA GLY A 415 3.56 -3.86 10.65
C GLY A 415 4.11 -2.92 9.59
N ILE A 416 4.48 -3.45 8.43
CA ILE A 416 4.88 -2.66 7.27
C ILE A 416 4.23 -3.14 5.98
N ILE A 417 4.00 -2.20 5.05
CA ILE A 417 3.93 -2.47 3.60
C ILE A 417 5.08 -1.70 2.96
N ALA A 418 5.92 -2.39 2.21
CA ALA A 418 6.99 -1.82 1.41
C ALA A 418 6.68 -1.98 -0.07
N CYS A 419 6.92 -0.92 -0.84
CA CYS A 419 6.66 -0.87 -2.27
C CYS A 419 7.92 -0.39 -3.00
N MET A 420 8.50 -1.23 -3.87
CA MET A 420 9.64 -0.90 -4.71
C MET A 420 9.19 -0.12 -5.94
N ILE A 421 9.66 1.11 -6.11
CA ILE A 421 9.40 1.94 -7.30
C ILE A 421 10.41 1.58 -8.39
N SER A 422 11.70 1.65 -8.07
CA SER A 422 12.79 1.30 -8.97
C SER A 422 13.87 0.54 -8.20
N ARG A 423 14.23 -0.64 -8.72
CA ARG A 423 15.29 -1.46 -8.11
C ARG A 423 16.67 -0.91 -8.42
N ASP A 424 16.88 -0.46 -9.66
CA ASP A 424 18.18 0.08 -10.12
C ASP A 424 18.52 1.41 -9.45
N MET A 425 17.51 2.25 -9.19
CA MET A 425 17.66 3.54 -8.51
C MET A 425 17.50 3.43 -7.00
N GLU A 426 17.22 2.21 -6.48
CA GLU A 426 17.01 1.91 -5.07
C GLU A 426 15.86 2.69 -4.40
N GLU A 427 14.80 2.97 -5.17
CA GLU A 427 13.67 3.78 -4.72
C GLU A 427 12.57 2.91 -4.11
N ILE A 428 12.17 3.25 -2.88
CA ILE A 428 11.23 2.47 -2.09
C ILE A 428 10.34 3.35 -1.22
N ILE A 429 9.09 2.94 -1.05
CA ILE A 429 8.14 3.53 -0.10
C ILE A 429 7.78 2.49 0.94
N VAL A 430 7.72 2.89 2.21
CA VAL A 430 7.35 2.02 3.32
C VAL A 430 6.31 2.70 4.21
N TRP A 431 5.19 2.05 4.44
CA TRP A 431 4.15 2.45 5.40
C TRP A 431 4.29 1.64 6.67
N PHE A 432 3.95 2.25 7.80
CA PHE A 432 4.14 1.70 9.13
C PHE A 432 2.82 1.59 9.89
N LYS A 433 2.66 0.48 10.61
CA LYS A 433 1.64 0.30 11.66
C LYS A 433 2.34 0.00 12.99
N PRO A 434 1.89 0.61 14.09
CA PRO A 434 2.46 0.38 15.41
C PRO A 434 2.16 -1.02 15.93
N GLU A 435 2.88 -1.44 16.95
CA GLU A 435 2.53 -2.60 17.74
C GLU A 435 1.13 -2.43 18.33
N GLN A 436 0.32 -3.46 18.19
CA GLN A 436 -0.93 -3.59 18.91
C GLN A 436 -0.74 -4.65 19.98
N ILE A 437 -0.40 -4.23 21.20
CA ILE A 437 -0.38 -5.14 22.34
C ILE A 437 -1.83 -5.53 22.60
N THR A 438 -2.19 -6.75 22.27
CA THR A 438 -3.52 -7.29 22.53
C THR A 438 -3.37 -8.41 23.55
N THR A 439 -4.01 -8.24 24.70
CA THR A 439 -4.19 -9.35 25.65
C THR A 439 -5.41 -10.12 25.19
N VAL A 440 -5.19 -11.26 24.58
CA VAL A 440 -6.27 -12.19 24.23
C VAL A 440 -6.64 -13.00 25.47
N ASN A 441 -7.81 -12.73 26.01
CA ASN A 441 -8.33 -13.44 27.17
C ASN A 441 -9.09 -14.68 26.68
N TRP A 442 -8.44 -15.83 26.77
CA TRP A 442 -9.07 -17.10 26.44
C TRP A 442 -9.94 -17.61 27.58
N ALA A 443 -11.10 -18.15 27.27
CA ALA A 443 -11.89 -18.91 28.22
C ALA A 443 -11.25 -20.30 28.46
N GLY A 444 -10.17 -20.33 29.24
CA GLY A 444 -9.28 -21.47 29.45
C GLY A 444 -8.11 -21.55 28.45
N ASP A 445 -7.07 -22.33 28.76
CA ASP A 445 -5.86 -22.48 27.94
C ASP A 445 -6.19 -23.04 26.54
N PRO A 446 -5.94 -22.31 25.45
CA PRO A 446 -6.26 -22.75 24.09
C PRO A 446 -5.37 -23.92 23.61
N ASN A 447 -4.21 -24.14 24.24
CA ASN A 447 -3.19 -25.12 23.84
C ASN A 447 -3.20 -26.40 24.68
N LYS A 448 -4.20 -26.59 25.55
CA LYS A 448 -4.24 -27.81 26.37
C LYS A 448 -4.32 -29.06 25.50
N PRO A 449 -3.35 -30.00 25.64
CA PRO A 449 -3.36 -31.25 24.89
C PRO A 449 -4.54 -32.12 25.31
N ALA A 450 -5.03 -32.94 24.38
CA ALA A 450 -5.95 -34.01 24.66
C ALA A 450 -5.41 -34.90 25.78
N VAL A 451 -6.26 -35.23 26.75
CA VAL A 451 -5.89 -36.12 27.86
C VAL A 451 -5.87 -37.55 27.31
N LYS A 452 -4.71 -38.25 27.45
CA LYS A 452 -4.65 -39.68 27.19
C LYS A 452 -5.48 -40.42 28.23
N SER A 453 -6.48 -41.21 27.80
CA SER A 453 -7.15 -42.19 28.68
C SER A 453 -6.19 -43.29 29.09
N GLU A 454 -6.52 -44.04 30.18
CA GLU A 454 -5.72 -45.16 30.65
C GLU A 454 -5.55 -46.25 29.58
N ASP A 455 -6.42 -46.32 28.57
CA ASP A 455 -6.36 -47.22 27.43
C ASP A 455 -5.50 -46.73 26.27
N GLY A 456 -4.77 -45.60 26.44
CA GLY A 456 -3.83 -45.05 25.43
C GLY A 456 -4.47 -44.32 24.29
N LEU A 457 -5.80 -44.16 24.25
CA LEU A 457 -6.55 -43.39 23.29
C LEU A 457 -6.55 -41.88 23.68
N MET A 458 -6.36 -41.01 22.70
CA MET A 458 -6.49 -39.58 22.91
C MET A 458 -7.98 -39.21 22.97
N ASN A 459 -8.51 -39.03 24.15
CA ASN A 459 -9.88 -38.56 24.33
C ASN A 459 -9.94 -37.04 24.31
N LEU A 460 -10.84 -36.49 23.50
CA LEU A 460 -11.35 -35.13 23.68
C LEU A 460 -12.02 -35.03 25.02
N SER A 461 -11.29 -34.55 26.01
CA SER A 461 -11.96 -34.02 27.19
C SER A 461 -12.51 -32.62 26.82
N PRO A 462 -13.84 -32.39 26.87
CA PRO A 462 -14.32 -31.01 26.80
C PRO A 462 -13.59 -30.20 27.87
N ARG A 463 -13.35 -28.92 27.63
CA ARG A 463 -12.66 -28.07 28.59
C ARG A 463 -13.24 -28.22 29.98
N ASN A 464 -12.36 -28.50 30.92
CA ASN A 464 -12.74 -28.62 32.32
C ASN A 464 -12.60 -27.32 33.10
N SER A 465 -11.91 -26.31 32.53
CA SER A 465 -11.73 -25.02 33.16
C SER A 465 -11.93 -23.89 32.14
N PHE A 466 -12.73 -22.92 32.51
CA PHE A 466 -13.01 -21.69 31.78
C PHE A 466 -12.41 -20.48 32.48
N GLU A 467 -11.48 -20.70 33.42
CA GLU A 467 -10.70 -19.63 34.03
C GLU A 467 -9.96 -18.83 32.94
N ILE A 468 -9.95 -17.51 33.09
CA ILE A 468 -9.37 -16.61 32.11
C ILE A 468 -7.87 -16.91 31.95
N PHE A 469 -7.49 -17.32 30.77
CA PHE A 469 -6.09 -17.48 30.35
C PHE A 469 -5.69 -16.30 29.49
N ALA A 470 -4.93 -15.38 30.05
CA ALA A 470 -4.45 -14.20 29.33
C ALA A 470 -3.22 -14.55 28.50
N GLN A 471 -3.34 -14.47 27.18
CA GLN A 471 -2.23 -14.58 26.24
C GLN A 471 -1.87 -13.19 25.75
N MET A 472 -0.67 -12.71 26.08
CA MET A 472 -0.15 -11.47 25.55
C MET A 472 0.37 -11.72 24.14
N VAL A 473 -0.21 -11.04 23.17
CA VAL A 473 0.27 -11.03 21.79
C VAL A 473 1.06 -9.76 21.60
N GLU A 474 2.37 -9.92 21.46
CA GLU A 474 3.33 -8.84 21.25
C GLU A 474 3.94 -8.93 19.85
N HIS A 475 4.65 -7.90 19.42
CA HIS A 475 5.38 -7.84 18.16
C HIS A 475 4.51 -7.88 16.90
N THR A 476 3.21 -7.64 17.04
CA THR A 476 2.27 -7.67 15.92
C THR A 476 1.50 -6.35 15.80
N ALA A 477 1.15 -6.01 14.57
CA ALA A 477 0.29 -4.89 14.23
C ALA A 477 -1.04 -5.40 13.66
N VAL A 478 -2.00 -4.50 13.46
CA VAL A 478 -3.22 -4.78 12.69
C VAL A 478 -2.86 -5.27 11.30
N LYS A 479 -3.44 -6.38 10.86
CA LYS A 479 -3.20 -6.95 9.52
C LYS A 479 -3.53 -5.94 8.42
N TRP A 480 -2.77 -6.02 7.34
CA TRP A 480 -3.04 -5.24 6.12
C TRP A 480 -4.21 -5.84 5.36
N THR A 481 -5.16 -5.00 4.98
CA THR A 481 -6.34 -5.42 4.20
C THR A 481 -5.99 -5.55 2.72
N LYS A 482 -6.79 -6.34 1.99
CA LYS A 482 -6.65 -6.47 0.52
C LYS A 482 -6.81 -5.13 -0.20
N VAL A 483 -7.67 -4.25 0.34
CA VAL A 483 -7.91 -2.91 -0.22
C VAL A 483 -6.67 -2.03 -0.05
N GLU A 484 -6.05 -2.03 1.14
CA GLU A 484 -4.81 -1.28 1.39
C GLU A 484 -3.68 -1.73 0.46
N ILE A 485 -3.49 -3.04 0.29
CA ILE A 485 -2.49 -3.59 -0.63
C ILE A 485 -2.78 -3.16 -2.08
N ALA A 486 -4.04 -3.21 -2.51
CA ALA A 486 -4.44 -2.77 -3.85
C ALA A 486 -4.20 -1.27 -4.08
N ASN A 487 -4.43 -0.43 -3.07
CA ASN A 487 -4.16 1.01 -3.14
C ASN A 487 -2.65 1.29 -3.28
N VAL A 488 -1.80 0.55 -2.57
CA VAL A 488 -0.34 0.64 -2.69
C VAL A 488 0.12 0.25 -4.11
N ILE A 489 -0.46 -0.79 -4.71
CA ILE A 489 -0.17 -1.17 -6.09
C ILE A 489 -0.55 -0.03 -7.04
N LYS A 490 -1.73 0.53 -6.87
CA LYS A 490 -2.27 1.58 -7.73
C LYS A 490 -1.45 2.88 -7.66
N ILE A 491 -1.09 3.33 -6.45
CA ILE A 491 -0.25 4.54 -6.32
C ILE A 491 1.16 4.33 -6.90
N ARG A 492 1.74 3.13 -6.75
CA ARG A 492 3.01 2.78 -7.39
C ARG A 492 2.95 2.96 -8.91
N GLU A 493 1.93 2.42 -9.55
CA GLU A 493 1.74 2.55 -11.00
C GLU A 493 1.62 4.02 -11.43
N GLN A 494 0.93 4.83 -10.64
CA GLN A 494 0.78 6.27 -10.92
C GLN A 494 2.09 7.02 -10.75
N ILE A 495 2.88 6.72 -9.71
CA ILE A 495 4.20 7.30 -9.49
C ILE A 495 5.13 6.95 -10.67
N ILE A 496 5.18 5.69 -11.08
CA ILE A 496 6.00 5.25 -12.22
C ILE A 496 5.55 5.95 -13.51
N THR A 497 4.25 6.11 -13.71
CA THR A 497 3.70 6.82 -14.88
C THR A 497 4.13 8.29 -14.87
N ALA A 498 4.07 8.96 -13.73
CA ALA A 498 4.50 10.35 -13.57
C ALA A 498 6.02 10.50 -13.81
N ILE A 499 6.84 9.59 -13.30
CA ILE A 499 8.30 9.56 -13.52
C ILE A 499 8.59 9.42 -15.02
N ASN A 500 7.96 8.45 -15.69
CA ASN A 500 8.17 8.21 -17.13
C ASN A 500 7.71 9.39 -17.98
N LYS A 501 6.62 10.06 -17.63
CA LYS A 501 6.15 11.27 -18.30
C LYS A 501 7.19 12.40 -18.19
N LYS A 502 7.68 12.69 -16.98
CA LYS A 502 8.74 13.71 -16.76
C LYS A 502 10.04 13.37 -17.48
N ALA A 503 10.46 12.11 -17.46
CA ALA A 503 11.63 11.65 -18.20
C ALA A 503 11.47 11.86 -19.72
N GLY A 504 10.28 11.59 -20.25
CA GLY A 504 9.93 11.84 -21.66
C GLY A 504 9.98 13.33 -22.02
N GLU A 505 9.46 14.20 -21.17
CA GLU A 505 9.53 15.66 -21.35
C GLU A 505 10.95 16.18 -21.34
N ILE A 506 11.79 15.73 -20.38
CA ILE A 506 13.21 16.08 -20.32
C ILE A 506 13.93 15.63 -21.58
N ARG A 507 13.67 14.42 -22.07
CA ARG A 507 14.26 13.91 -23.30
C ARG A 507 13.89 14.78 -24.51
N LEU A 508 12.62 15.15 -24.64
CA LEU A 508 12.14 16.01 -25.72
C LEU A 508 12.79 17.39 -25.66
N LEU A 509 12.91 17.97 -24.46
CA LEU A 509 13.59 19.25 -24.26
C LEU A 509 15.07 19.18 -24.65
N ASN A 510 15.78 18.12 -24.27
CA ASN A 510 17.16 17.89 -24.63
C ASN A 510 17.35 17.75 -26.16
N GLU A 511 16.42 17.03 -26.83
CA GLU A 511 16.46 16.93 -28.30
C GLU A 511 16.23 18.29 -28.98
N ARG A 512 15.27 19.08 -28.48
CA ARG A 512 15.04 20.45 -28.99
C ARG A 512 16.23 21.34 -28.76
N LEU A 513 16.85 21.28 -27.59
CA LEU A 513 18.05 22.05 -27.27
C LEU A 513 19.21 21.67 -28.19
N LYS A 514 19.40 20.37 -28.42
CA LYS A 514 20.42 19.86 -29.35
C LYS A 514 20.21 20.40 -30.79
N ARG A 515 19.00 20.33 -31.31
CA ARG A 515 18.64 20.85 -32.65
C ARG A 515 18.91 22.36 -32.74
N ALA A 516 18.49 23.13 -31.73
CA ALA A 516 18.74 24.57 -31.70
C ALA A 516 20.22 24.90 -31.73
N TYR A 517 21.04 24.11 -31.05
CA TYR A 517 22.51 24.24 -31.11
C TYR A 517 23.09 23.92 -32.52
N GLU A 518 22.58 22.85 -33.16
CA GLU A 518 22.99 22.45 -34.53
C GLU A 518 22.61 23.52 -35.57
N GLU A 519 21.39 24.09 -35.46
CA GLU A 519 20.93 25.18 -36.33
C GLU A 519 21.77 26.43 -36.16
N LEU A 520 22.11 26.83 -34.93
CA LEU A 520 22.97 27.97 -34.65
C LEU A 520 24.40 27.80 -35.22
N ASP A 521 24.89 26.58 -35.25
CA ASP A 521 26.20 26.25 -35.83
C ASP A 521 26.21 26.41 -37.34
N THR A 522 25.25 25.82 -38.01
CA THR A 522 25.07 25.91 -39.44
C THR A 522 24.91 27.37 -39.86
N PHE A 523 24.10 28.13 -39.14
CA PHE A 523 23.89 29.55 -39.38
C PHE A 523 25.23 30.36 -39.27
N SER A 524 25.99 30.13 -38.20
CA SER A 524 27.27 30.82 -37.97
C SER A 524 28.28 30.53 -39.05
N TYR A 525 28.39 29.30 -39.52
CA TYR A 525 29.28 28.88 -40.59
C TYR A 525 28.89 29.51 -41.95
N THR A 526 27.59 29.40 -42.29
CA THR A 526 27.08 29.88 -43.61
C THR A 526 27.24 31.39 -43.73
N ILE A 527 26.83 32.17 -42.70
CA ILE A 527 26.97 33.62 -42.71
C ILE A 527 28.42 34.03 -42.86
N SER A 528 29.32 33.37 -42.18
CA SER A 528 30.73 33.73 -42.28
C SER A 528 31.34 33.45 -43.66
N HIS A 529 30.94 32.38 -44.30
CA HIS A 529 31.34 32.08 -45.69
C HIS A 529 30.77 33.13 -46.64
N ASP A 530 29.48 33.46 -46.50
CA ASP A 530 28.78 34.39 -47.40
C ASP A 530 29.22 35.84 -47.24
N LEU A 531 29.71 36.21 -46.05
CA LEU A 531 30.32 37.52 -45.82
C LEU A 531 31.79 37.58 -46.35
N ARG A 532 32.56 36.50 -46.30
CA ARG A 532 33.95 36.46 -46.76
C ARG A 532 34.04 36.65 -48.26
N THR A 533 33.17 36.06 -49.05
CA THR A 533 33.17 36.09 -50.50
C THR A 533 33.10 37.55 -51.07
N PRO A 534 32.13 38.39 -50.71
CA PRO A 534 32.01 39.74 -51.15
C PRO A 534 33.20 40.62 -50.65
N LEU A 535 33.68 40.37 -49.43
CA LEU A 535 34.89 41.09 -48.92
C LEU A 535 36.12 40.79 -49.69
N THR A 536 36.36 39.55 -50.07
CA THR A 536 37.46 39.13 -50.92
C THR A 536 37.35 39.79 -52.31
N SER A 537 36.16 39.87 -52.90
CA SER A 537 35.89 40.52 -54.16
C SER A 537 36.21 42.03 -54.09
N ILE A 538 35.71 42.72 -53.04
CA ILE A 538 36.00 44.15 -52.79
C ILE A 538 37.52 44.38 -52.71
N LYS A 539 38.21 43.56 -51.91
CA LYS A 539 39.68 43.65 -51.80
C LYS A 539 40.36 43.47 -53.14
N SER A 540 40.10 42.36 -53.85
CA SER A 540 40.76 42.02 -55.11
C SER A 540 40.51 43.05 -56.21
N TYR A 541 39.26 43.51 -56.34
CA TYR A 541 38.97 44.56 -57.33
C TYR A 541 39.63 45.90 -56.97
N THR A 542 39.68 46.26 -55.69
CA THR A 542 40.36 47.50 -55.25
C THR A 542 41.86 47.40 -55.44
N GLU A 543 42.48 46.29 -55.11
CA GLU A 543 43.93 46.05 -55.39
C GLU A 543 44.24 46.08 -56.89
N LEU A 544 43.36 45.47 -57.73
CA LEU A 544 43.50 45.52 -59.19
C LEU A 544 43.47 46.96 -59.71
N VAL A 545 42.51 47.78 -59.20
CA VAL A 545 42.45 49.21 -59.61
C VAL A 545 43.69 49.95 -59.18
N ILE A 546 44.20 49.77 -57.99
CA ILE A 546 45.46 50.36 -57.50
C ILE A 546 46.62 49.94 -58.38
N ALA A 547 46.70 48.68 -58.80
CA ALA A 547 47.83 48.15 -59.57
C ALA A 547 47.80 48.58 -61.07
N THR A 548 46.60 48.67 -61.68
CA THR A 548 46.43 48.86 -63.12
C THR A 548 46.19 50.32 -63.55
N ASN A 549 45.59 51.12 -62.69
CA ASN A 549 45.24 52.52 -63.08
C ASN A 549 46.38 53.51 -62.83
N LYS A 550 47.10 53.78 -63.88
CA LYS A 550 48.29 54.74 -63.88
C LYS A 550 47.89 56.20 -63.69
N SER A 551 46.62 56.60 -63.79
CA SER A 551 46.13 57.94 -63.60
C SER A 551 45.65 58.24 -62.17
N LEU A 552 45.78 57.31 -61.24
CA LEU A 552 45.43 57.51 -59.83
C LEU A 552 46.53 58.40 -59.16
N ASP A 553 46.08 59.51 -58.58
CA ASP A 553 46.91 60.35 -57.73
C ASP A 553 47.23 59.69 -56.38
N GLU A 554 48.14 60.20 -55.61
CA GLU A 554 48.54 59.67 -54.30
C GLU A 554 47.36 59.71 -53.30
N SER A 555 46.45 60.66 -53.43
CA SER A 555 45.25 60.72 -52.59
C SER A 555 44.26 59.57 -52.89
N GLY A 556 44.06 59.29 -54.19
CA GLY A 556 43.22 58.14 -54.65
C GLY A 556 43.79 56.81 -54.25
N LYS A 557 45.12 56.62 -54.41
CA LYS A 557 45.76 55.36 -53.91
C LYS A 557 45.57 55.16 -52.38
N LYS A 558 45.76 56.30 -51.63
CA LYS A 558 45.58 56.27 -50.18
C LYS A 558 44.14 55.97 -49.77
N MET A 559 43.10 56.47 -50.51
CA MET A 559 41.73 56.15 -50.26
C MET A 559 41.42 54.70 -50.57
N LEU A 560 41.84 54.19 -51.73
CA LEU A 560 41.63 52.78 -52.08
C LEU A 560 42.41 51.84 -51.13
N GLY A 561 43.62 52.22 -50.70
CA GLY A 561 44.32 51.46 -49.66
C GLY A 561 43.56 51.36 -48.33
N ARG A 562 42.79 52.41 -47.97
CA ARG A 562 41.91 52.35 -46.81
C ARG A 562 40.71 51.38 -47.01
N VAL A 563 40.20 51.25 -48.26
CA VAL A 563 39.16 50.27 -48.59
C VAL A 563 39.67 48.83 -48.42
N VAL A 564 40.86 48.53 -48.94
CA VAL A 564 41.56 47.27 -48.79
C VAL A 564 41.75 46.95 -47.30
N ALA A 565 42.33 47.87 -46.54
CA ALA A 565 42.49 47.71 -45.08
C ALA A 565 41.17 47.49 -44.32
N GLY A 566 40.09 48.16 -44.79
CA GLY A 566 38.74 47.95 -44.25
C GLY A 566 38.18 46.55 -44.51
N ALA A 567 38.37 46.06 -45.75
CA ALA A 567 37.96 44.70 -46.13
C ALA A 567 38.73 43.61 -45.35
N ASP A 568 40.05 43.80 -45.24
CA ASP A 568 40.94 42.91 -44.46
C ASP A 568 40.48 42.86 -42.97
N LYS A 569 40.22 44.04 -42.42
CA LYS A 569 39.71 44.12 -41.02
C LYS A 569 38.39 43.40 -40.83
N MET A 570 37.41 43.53 -41.75
CA MET A 570 36.16 42.86 -41.70
C MET A 570 36.31 41.33 -41.81
N ALA A 571 37.13 40.85 -42.77
CA ALA A 571 37.45 39.44 -42.94
C ALA A 571 38.09 38.84 -41.68
N PHE A 572 38.96 39.56 -41.04
CA PHE A 572 39.62 39.18 -39.80
C PHE A 572 38.54 39.07 -38.62
N LEU A 573 37.68 40.09 -38.47
CA LEU A 573 36.69 40.11 -37.43
C LEU A 573 35.71 38.91 -37.55
N ILE A 574 35.29 38.58 -38.78
CA ILE A 574 34.43 37.43 -39.05
C ILE A 574 35.14 36.14 -38.63
N ASN A 575 36.42 35.97 -38.92
CA ASN A 575 37.19 34.81 -38.53
C ASN A 575 37.32 34.70 -37.00
N GLU A 576 37.53 35.82 -36.29
CA GLU A 576 37.62 35.84 -34.83
C GLU A 576 36.28 35.50 -34.17
N ILE A 577 35.14 35.98 -34.71
CA ILE A 577 33.78 35.57 -34.23
C ILE A 577 33.57 34.06 -34.40
N LEU A 578 33.99 33.49 -35.57
CA LEU A 578 33.93 32.06 -35.81
C LEU A 578 34.77 31.27 -34.81
N LYS A 579 35.99 31.70 -34.52
CA LYS A 579 36.81 31.07 -33.49
C LYS A 579 36.16 31.08 -32.15
N LEU A 580 35.56 32.21 -31.73
CA LEU A 580 34.83 32.31 -30.47
C LEU A 580 33.64 31.35 -30.42
N ALA A 581 32.87 31.25 -31.52
CA ALA A 581 31.74 30.30 -31.62
C ALA A 581 32.21 28.84 -31.54
N ARG A 582 33.32 28.48 -32.14
CA ARG A 582 33.88 27.12 -32.13
C ARG A 582 34.46 26.73 -30.76
N VAL A 583 35.13 27.66 -30.05
CA VAL A 583 35.67 27.42 -28.71
C VAL A 583 34.56 26.92 -27.74
N GLY A 584 33.36 27.46 -27.84
CA GLY A 584 32.26 27.05 -27.00
C GLY A 584 31.80 25.58 -27.21
N ARG A 585 32.13 24.96 -28.34
CA ARG A 585 31.54 23.71 -28.85
C ARG A 585 32.47 22.50 -28.96
N ALA A 586 33.78 22.70 -29.00
CA ALA A 586 34.76 21.62 -29.13
C ALA A 586 34.53 20.62 -27.99
N GLU A 587 34.32 19.33 -28.27
CA GLU A 587 34.51 18.28 -27.26
C GLU A 587 35.99 18.37 -26.82
N VAL A 588 36.19 18.58 -25.53
CA VAL A 588 37.51 18.85 -24.97
C VAL A 588 37.98 17.58 -24.27
N THR A 589 38.99 16.93 -24.85
CA THR A 589 39.79 15.96 -24.12
C THR A 589 40.77 16.71 -23.24
N PHE A 590 40.79 16.36 -21.96
CA PHE A 590 41.70 16.96 -20.99
C PHE A 590 42.89 16.05 -20.81
N ASP A 591 44.09 16.60 -21.21
CA ASP A 591 45.36 15.92 -21.05
C ASP A 591 46.27 16.72 -20.10
N GLU A 592 47.29 16.08 -19.55
CA GLU A 592 48.31 16.75 -18.76
C GLU A 592 49.26 17.53 -19.70
N ILE A 593 49.32 18.84 -19.50
CA ILE A 593 50.07 19.75 -20.37
C ILE A 593 51.30 20.28 -19.64
N ASP A 594 52.48 20.13 -20.26
CA ASP A 594 53.73 20.77 -19.82
C ASP A 594 53.73 22.25 -20.21
N ILE A 595 53.35 23.11 -19.26
CA ILE A 595 53.25 24.53 -19.46
C ILE A 595 54.64 25.19 -19.65
N VAL A 596 55.72 24.62 -19.13
CA VAL A 596 57.09 25.17 -19.34
C VAL A 596 57.45 25.12 -20.81
N SER A 597 57.34 23.98 -21.45
CA SER A 597 57.64 23.81 -22.87
C SER A 597 56.72 24.65 -23.76
N LEU A 598 55.43 24.66 -23.46
CA LEU A 598 54.41 25.40 -24.19
C LEU A 598 54.64 26.89 -24.15
N VAL A 599 54.91 27.48 -22.98
CA VAL A 599 55.09 28.92 -22.79
C VAL A 599 56.48 29.38 -23.41
N ASP A 600 57.47 28.51 -23.33
CA ASP A 600 58.78 28.82 -23.99
C ASP A 600 58.64 28.90 -25.52
N GLU A 601 57.92 27.95 -26.14
CA GLU A 601 57.63 27.96 -27.58
C GLU A 601 56.80 29.19 -27.98
N ILE A 602 55.71 29.48 -27.28
CA ILE A 602 54.86 30.65 -27.52
C ILE A 602 55.68 31.93 -27.37
N SER A 603 56.50 32.02 -26.35
CA SER A 603 57.33 33.22 -26.11
C SER A 603 58.31 33.52 -27.27
N LYS A 604 58.97 32.49 -27.83
CA LYS A 604 59.81 32.61 -28.98
C LYS A 604 59.09 33.06 -30.25
N GLU A 605 57.90 32.44 -30.48
CA GLU A 605 57.06 32.79 -31.63
C GLU A 605 56.53 34.23 -31.54
N VAL A 606 56.03 34.64 -30.36
CA VAL A 606 55.49 35.98 -30.12
C VAL A 606 56.58 37.06 -30.30
N ILE A 607 57.81 36.86 -29.76
CA ILE A 607 58.93 37.77 -29.93
C ILE A 607 59.27 37.90 -31.40
N SER A 608 59.37 36.82 -32.16
CA SER A 608 59.66 36.81 -33.59
C SER A 608 58.54 37.51 -34.39
N SER A 609 57.32 37.21 -34.17
CA SER A 609 56.16 37.75 -34.93
C SER A 609 55.97 39.28 -34.73
N LEU A 610 56.24 39.76 -33.52
CA LEU A 610 56.11 41.20 -33.17
C LEU A 610 57.38 41.98 -33.37
N ASN A 611 58.47 41.35 -33.85
CA ASN A 611 59.81 41.96 -33.97
C ASN A 611 60.28 42.62 -32.64
N ALA A 612 59.92 41.97 -31.50
CA ALA A 612 60.14 42.53 -30.17
C ALA A 612 61.33 41.91 -29.43
N SER A 613 62.46 41.69 -30.12
CA SER A 613 63.70 41.08 -29.58
C SER A 613 64.30 41.81 -28.38
N HIS A 614 63.90 43.05 -28.15
CA HIS A 614 64.31 43.88 -27.03
C HIS A 614 63.50 43.68 -25.76
N VAL A 615 62.38 42.95 -25.82
CA VAL A 615 61.54 42.59 -24.66
C VAL A 615 62.11 41.35 -23.96
N LYS A 616 62.39 41.48 -22.69
CA LYS A 616 62.88 40.38 -21.86
C LYS A 616 61.72 39.58 -21.32
N ILE A 617 61.63 38.27 -21.66
CA ILE A 617 60.67 37.35 -21.04
C ILE A 617 61.42 36.51 -20.02
N SER A 618 60.90 36.47 -18.78
CA SER A 618 61.43 35.66 -17.69
C SER A 618 60.43 34.61 -17.29
N LEU A 619 60.83 33.34 -17.26
CA LEU A 619 59.96 32.21 -16.87
C LEU A 619 60.35 31.78 -15.45
N GLY A 620 59.38 31.76 -14.57
CA GLY A 620 59.49 31.18 -13.23
C GLY A 620 59.07 29.67 -13.20
N THR A 621 58.69 29.19 -12.06
CA THR A 621 58.13 27.84 -11.95
C THR A 621 56.77 27.81 -12.62
N LEU A 622 56.51 26.83 -13.49
CA LEU A 622 55.25 26.66 -14.21
C LEU A 622 54.76 25.21 -14.01
N PRO A 623 53.90 24.96 -13.05
CA PRO A 623 53.32 23.61 -12.84
C PRO A 623 52.55 23.11 -14.06
N VAL A 624 52.38 21.79 -14.17
CA VAL A 624 51.53 21.17 -15.19
C VAL A 624 50.06 21.44 -14.92
N VAL A 625 49.22 21.42 -15.96
CA VAL A 625 47.76 21.61 -15.85
C VAL A 625 47.03 20.57 -16.67
N MET A 626 45.85 20.14 -16.18
CA MET A 626 44.91 19.35 -16.94
C MET A 626 44.07 20.25 -17.85
N GLY A 627 44.08 20.01 -19.16
CA GLY A 627 43.35 20.84 -20.10
C GLY A 627 43.45 20.39 -21.54
N ALA A 628 42.76 21.12 -22.43
CA ALA A 628 42.92 20.92 -23.88
C ALA A 628 44.06 21.75 -24.40
N GLU A 629 45.12 21.11 -24.81
CA GLU A 629 46.37 21.78 -25.26
C GLU A 629 46.13 22.89 -26.30
N PRO A 630 45.33 22.71 -27.37
CA PRO A 630 45.11 23.78 -28.35
C PRO A 630 44.42 25.02 -27.78
N LEU A 631 43.51 24.80 -26.79
CA LEU A 631 42.81 25.91 -26.15
C LEU A 631 43.69 26.61 -25.12
N ILE A 632 44.46 25.87 -24.33
CA ILE A 632 45.41 26.41 -23.37
C ILE A 632 46.51 27.17 -24.11
N THR A 633 47.04 26.65 -25.24
CA THR A 633 47.96 27.36 -26.14
C THR A 633 47.37 28.71 -26.54
N GLN A 634 46.13 28.77 -26.97
CA GLN A 634 45.47 30.00 -27.38
C GLN A 634 45.31 31.00 -26.21
N VAL A 635 45.09 30.55 -24.98
CA VAL A 635 45.04 31.40 -23.78
C VAL A 635 46.40 32.07 -23.57
N PHE A 636 47.48 31.27 -23.47
CA PHE A 636 48.81 31.80 -23.24
C PHE A 636 49.30 32.68 -24.40
N THR A 637 49.03 32.28 -25.65
CA THR A 637 49.40 33.12 -26.84
C THR A 637 48.75 34.50 -26.77
N ASN A 638 47.43 34.57 -26.44
CA ASN A 638 46.76 35.87 -26.34
C ASN A 638 47.26 36.71 -25.17
N LEU A 639 47.57 36.16 -24.03
CA LEU A 639 48.01 36.88 -22.84
C LEU A 639 49.50 37.32 -23.02
N ILE A 640 50.38 36.43 -23.49
CA ILE A 640 51.78 36.71 -23.72
C ILE A 640 51.92 37.73 -24.83
N SER A 641 51.22 37.61 -25.96
CA SER A 641 51.18 38.56 -27.03
C SER A 641 50.78 39.98 -26.59
N ASN A 642 49.70 40.03 -25.69
CA ASN A 642 49.30 41.31 -25.13
C ASN A 642 50.40 41.89 -24.21
N ALA A 643 50.97 41.08 -23.32
CA ALA A 643 52.02 41.50 -22.40
C ALA A 643 53.27 42.08 -23.17
N VAL A 644 53.76 41.34 -24.17
CA VAL A 644 54.89 41.78 -25.03
C VAL A 644 54.56 43.06 -25.79
N LYS A 645 53.40 43.11 -26.40
CA LYS A 645 52.92 44.22 -27.21
C LYS A 645 52.78 45.51 -26.41
N TYR A 646 52.24 45.48 -25.23
CA TYR A 646 51.95 46.65 -24.41
C TYR A 646 53.18 47.09 -23.57
N SER A 647 54.17 46.21 -23.34
CA SER A 647 55.40 46.52 -22.67
C SER A 647 56.50 47.02 -23.63
N ALA A 648 56.41 46.71 -24.93
CA ALA A 648 57.49 46.97 -25.93
C ALA A 648 57.98 48.46 -26.02
N ALA A 649 57.18 49.42 -25.62
CA ALA A 649 57.47 50.82 -25.58
C ALA A 649 58.05 51.32 -24.23
N SER A 650 58.21 50.50 -23.24
CA SER A 650 58.74 50.80 -21.91
C SER A 650 60.29 50.96 -22.00
N GLU A 651 60.90 51.68 -21.06
CA GLU A 651 62.40 51.90 -21.08
C GLU A 651 63.19 50.59 -20.94
N ASN A 652 62.63 49.62 -20.09
CA ASN A 652 63.21 48.30 -19.93
C ASN A 652 62.03 47.28 -20.00
N PRO A 653 61.62 46.88 -21.23
CA PRO A 653 60.43 46.05 -21.39
C PRO A 653 60.64 44.62 -20.84
N GLU A 654 59.84 44.27 -19.88
CA GLU A 654 59.95 42.99 -19.20
C GLU A 654 58.57 42.34 -19.04
N VAL A 655 58.51 41.04 -19.31
CA VAL A 655 57.32 40.16 -19.08
C VAL A 655 57.77 39.03 -18.20
N ASN A 656 57.03 38.83 -17.09
CA ASN A 656 57.31 37.75 -16.15
C ASN A 656 56.15 36.77 -16.14
N ILE A 657 56.41 35.45 -16.29
CA ILE A 657 55.43 34.39 -16.29
C ILE A 657 55.83 33.39 -15.22
N GLU A 658 54.93 33.22 -14.22
CA GLU A 658 55.14 32.31 -13.09
C GLU A 658 53.84 31.58 -12.74
N GLY A 659 53.95 30.43 -12.12
CA GLY A 659 52.83 29.66 -11.66
C GLY A 659 53.08 29.07 -10.28
N LYS A 660 52.00 28.86 -9.52
CA LYS A 660 52.05 28.23 -8.22
C LYS A 660 50.86 27.31 -8.03
N ILE A 661 51.01 26.31 -7.16
CA ILE A 661 49.89 25.46 -6.70
C ILE A 661 49.39 26.05 -5.39
N GLU A 662 48.08 26.33 -5.31
CA GLU A 662 47.43 26.85 -4.12
C GLU A 662 46.15 26.03 -3.83
N GLY A 663 46.23 25.14 -2.83
CA GLY A 663 45.14 24.21 -2.54
C GLY A 663 44.86 23.27 -3.71
N ASP A 664 43.64 23.32 -4.26
CA ASP A 664 43.17 22.52 -5.39
C ASP A 664 43.24 23.24 -6.74
N GLU A 665 44.02 24.35 -6.79
CA GLU A 665 44.12 25.15 -8.00
C GLU A 665 45.59 25.33 -8.39
N VAL A 666 45.83 25.41 -9.71
CA VAL A 666 47.09 25.84 -10.31
C VAL A 666 46.87 27.26 -10.83
N ILE A 667 47.58 28.23 -10.26
CA ILE A 667 47.46 29.64 -10.60
C ILE A 667 48.66 30.08 -11.39
N TYR A 668 48.42 30.56 -12.63
CA TYR A 668 49.43 31.20 -13.47
C TYR A 668 49.30 32.71 -13.42
N LYS A 669 50.42 33.41 -13.38
CA LYS A 669 50.53 34.84 -13.33
C LYS A 669 51.39 35.29 -14.51
N ILE A 670 50.87 36.19 -15.35
CA ILE A 670 51.51 36.81 -16.45
C ILE A 670 51.55 38.31 -16.15
N SER A 671 52.72 38.86 -15.90
CA SER A 671 52.92 40.27 -15.56
C SER A 671 53.76 41.00 -16.59
N ASP A 672 53.37 42.22 -16.97
CA ASP A 672 54.11 43.14 -17.86
C ASP A 672 54.29 44.50 -17.16
N ASN A 673 55.33 45.22 -17.55
CA ASN A 673 55.60 46.58 -17.13
C ASN A 673 55.19 47.61 -18.19
N GLY A 674 54.10 47.34 -18.90
CA GLY A 674 53.58 48.13 -19.99
C GLY A 674 52.74 49.33 -19.57
N ILE A 675 51.89 49.77 -20.48
CA ILE A 675 51.11 51.01 -20.36
C ILE A 675 50.04 50.93 -19.27
N GLY A 676 49.63 49.69 -18.77
CA GLY A 676 48.58 49.47 -17.83
C GLY A 676 47.19 49.78 -18.39
N ILE A 677 46.18 49.53 -17.55
CA ILE A 677 44.73 49.62 -17.86
C ILE A 677 44.11 50.66 -16.94
N GLU A 678 43.37 51.63 -17.49
CA GLU A 678 42.60 52.61 -16.73
C GLU A 678 41.48 51.95 -15.96
N VAL A 679 41.22 52.37 -14.71
CA VAL A 679 40.20 51.78 -13.83
C VAL A 679 38.79 51.80 -14.45
N ASP A 680 38.44 52.88 -15.17
CA ASP A 680 37.12 53.02 -15.85
C ASP A 680 36.88 51.99 -16.96
N HIS A 681 37.88 51.23 -17.32
CA HIS A 681 37.86 50.22 -18.37
C HIS A 681 37.98 48.80 -17.85
N HIS A 682 38.18 48.58 -16.53
CA HIS A 682 38.37 47.27 -15.96
C HIS A 682 37.19 46.32 -16.22
N ASP A 683 35.94 46.81 -16.12
CA ASP A 683 34.73 46.00 -16.37
C ASP A 683 34.53 45.61 -17.84
N LYS A 684 35.22 46.31 -18.76
CA LYS A 684 35.03 46.21 -20.22
C LYS A 684 36.14 45.49 -20.94
N VAL A 685 37.17 45.03 -20.23
CA VAL A 685 38.39 44.38 -20.80
C VAL A 685 38.03 43.11 -21.58
N TYR A 686 36.99 42.40 -21.17
CA TYR A 686 36.54 41.15 -21.79
C TYR A 686 35.43 41.34 -22.82
N GLU A 687 34.93 42.61 -23.04
CA GLU A 687 33.89 42.88 -24.04
C GLU A 687 34.44 42.78 -25.47
N LEU A 688 33.65 42.22 -26.38
CA LEU A 688 33.98 42.03 -27.78
C LEU A 688 34.18 43.37 -28.48
N PHE A 689 35.25 43.49 -29.28
CA PHE A 689 35.58 44.66 -30.12
C PHE A 689 35.88 45.96 -29.35
N LYS A 690 35.95 45.94 -28.04
CA LYS A 690 36.31 47.10 -27.24
C LYS A 690 37.83 47.25 -27.17
N ARG A 691 38.26 48.45 -27.47
CA ARG A 691 39.66 48.91 -27.34
C ARG A 691 39.68 50.16 -26.47
N MET A 692 40.67 50.24 -25.60
CA MET A 692 40.85 51.38 -24.70
C MET A 692 41.41 52.58 -25.43
N ASN A 693 41.11 53.76 -24.93
CA ASN A 693 41.52 55.01 -25.57
C ASN A 693 43.05 55.21 -25.52
N ASN A 694 43.75 54.66 -24.56
CA ASN A 694 45.19 54.73 -24.35
C ASN A 694 46.05 53.85 -25.28
N VAL A 695 45.37 52.94 -26.06
CA VAL A 695 46.06 52.04 -27.02
C VAL A 695 46.02 52.52 -28.49
N LYS A 696 45.80 53.83 -28.76
CA LYS A 696 45.84 54.41 -30.10
C LYS A 696 47.30 54.36 -30.61
N GLY A 697 47.65 53.39 -31.39
CA GLY A 697 48.97 53.14 -31.91
C GLY A 697 49.42 51.70 -31.84
N TYR A 698 48.74 50.88 -31.05
CA TYR A 698 49.00 49.46 -31.00
C TYR A 698 48.00 48.73 -31.89
N GLU A 699 48.42 47.76 -32.69
CA GLU A 699 47.52 46.93 -33.50
C GLU A 699 46.75 45.93 -32.62
N GLY A 700 45.47 45.71 -32.85
CA GLY A 700 44.68 44.72 -32.17
C GLY A 700 43.18 44.85 -32.39
N THR A 701 42.45 43.79 -32.25
CA THR A 701 40.99 43.62 -32.61
C THR A 701 40.05 43.77 -31.47
N GLY A 702 40.50 43.61 -30.22
CA GLY A 702 39.62 43.58 -29.02
C GLY A 702 38.85 42.30 -28.86
N VAL A 703 39.26 41.18 -29.49
CA VAL A 703 38.59 39.87 -29.38
C VAL A 703 39.38 38.88 -28.52
N GLY A 704 40.70 39.03 -28.44
CA GLY A 704 41.61 38.06 -27.81
C GLY A 704 41.26 37.75 -26.35
N LEU A 705 40.98 38.78 -25.53
CA LEU A 705 40.62 38.57 -24.11
C LEU A 705 39.22 37.98 -23.93
N ALA A 706 38.29 38.25 -24.83
CA ALA A 706 36.97 37.58 -24.83
C ALA A 706 37.11 36.09 -25.15
N ILE A 707 38.01 35.72 -26.07
CA ILE A 707 38.34 34.30 -26.35
C ILE A 707 38.97 33.64 -25.12
N VAL A 708 39.92 34.31 -24.46
CA VAL A 708 40.56 33.81 -23.23
C VAL A 708 39.53 33.54 -22.17
N LYS A 709 38.64 34.48 -21.91
CA LYS A 709 37.57 34.33 -20.93
C LYS A 709 36.68 33.11 -21.25
N ARG A 710 36.28 32.93 -22.51
CA ARG A 710 35.44 31.81 -22.96
C ARG A 710 36.15 30.46 -22.82
N ILE A 711 37.44 30.37 -23.07
CA ILE A 711 38.24 29.16 -22.90
C ILE A 711 38.37 28.82 -21.42
N VAL A 712 38.65 29.82 -20.58
CA VAL A 712 38.77 29.66 -19.12
C VAL A 712 37.45 29.19 -18.51
N GLU A 713 36.33 29.80 -18.90
CA GLU A 713 34.97 29.35 -18.47
C GLU A 713 34.72 27.89 -18.89
N LYS A 714 35.14 27.48 -20.09
CA LYS A 714 34.97 26.09 -20.56
C LYS A 714 35.80 25.07 -19.79
N HIS A 715 36.90 25.48 -19.21
CA HIS A 715 37.76 24.67 -18.34
C HIS A 715 37.30 24.73 -16.87
N ASN A 716 36.15 25.35 -16.54
CA ASN A 716 35.71 25.62 -15.18
C ASN A 716 36.78 26.33 -14.33
N ALA A 717 37.59 27.17 -15.00
CA ALA A 717 38.68 27.94 -14.44
C ALA A 717 38.28 29.41 -14.22
N ARG A 718 39.17 30.17 -13.59
CA ARG A 718 38.92 31.60 -13.30
C ARG A 718 40.00 32.44 -13.93
N ILE A 719 39.65 33.66 -14.38
CA ILE A 719 40.59 34.67 -14.85
C ILE A 719 40.28 36.00 -14.19
N TRP A 720 41.33 36.71 -13.76
CA TRP A 720 41.24 38.09 -13.26
C TRP A 720 42.56 38.82 -13.56
N PHE A 721 42.60 40.08 -13.30
CA PHE A 721 43.80 40.90 -13.50
C PHE A 721 43.90 42.03 -12.47
N GLU A 722 45.12 42.52 -12.29
CA GLU A 722 45.46 43.73 -11.54
C GLU A 722 46.24 44.64 -12.47
N SER A 723 45.90 45.94 -12.53
CA SER A 723 46.58 46.84 -13.45
C SER A 723 46.55 48.27 -12.91
N GLU A 724 47.71 48.95 -13.12
CA GLU A 724 47.85 50.34 -12.78
C GLU A 724 48.45 51.07 -13.97
N LEU A 725 47.86 52.24 -14.32
CA LEU A 725 48.22 53.00 -15.47
C LEU A 725 49.68 53.44 -15.42
N LYS A 726 50.48 53.18 -16.49
CA LYS A 726 51.95 53.41 -16.65
C LYS A 726 52.86 52.60 -15.72
N VAL A 727 52.31 51.66 -14.99
CA VAL A 727 53.05 50.68 -14.15
C VAL A 727 53.12 49.33 -14.82
N GLY A 728 51.95 48.84 -15.30
CA GLY A 728 51.82 47.55 -15.97
C GLY A 728 50.57 46.82 -15.67
N THR A 729 50.45 45.56 -16.14
CA THR A 729 49.32 44.69 -15.94
C THR A 729 49.77 43.31 -15.50
N VAL A 730 49.01 42.69 -14.62
CA VAL A 730 49.21 41.33 -14.17
C VAL A 730 47.88 40.54 -14.39
N PHE A 731 47.93 39.56 -15.27
CA PHE A 731 46.83 38.61 -15.48
C PHE A 731 47.05 37.35 -14.66
N TYR A 732 45.96 36.87 -14.06
CA TYR A 732 45.93 35.62 -13.30
C TYR A 732 44.94 34.67 -13.93
N ILE A 733 45.31 33.39 -14.03
CA ILE A 733 44.42 32.30 -14.44
C ILE A 733 44.54 31.17 -13.43
N ALA A 734 43.41 30.70 -12.92
CA ALA A 734 43.37 29.57 -11.97
C ALA A 734 42.59 28.40 -12.58
N PHE A 735 43.29 27.30 -12.79
CA PHE A 735 42.71 26.03 -13.22
C PHE A 735 42.56 25.08 -12.03
N LYS A 736 41.50 24.25 -12.02
CA LYS A 736 41.40 23.15 -11.08
C LYS A 736 42.42 22.05 -11.41
N ARG A 737 42.98 21.47 -10.37
CA ARG A 737 44.01 20.43 -10.49
C ARG A 737 43.41 19.07 -10.84
#